data_3cdb9dff88b4d2fd6a04ad883c3c55db
#
_entry.id   3cdb9dff88b4d2fd6a04ad883c3c55db
#
_cell.length_a   1.000
_cell.length_b   1.000
_cell.length_c   1.000
_cell.angle_alpha   90.00
_cell.angle_beta   90.00
_cell.angle_gamma   90.00
#
_symmetry.space_group_name_H-M   'P 1'
#
loop_
_entity.id
_entity.type
_entity.pdbx_description
1 polymer ?
#
loop_
_entity_poly.entity_id
_entity_poly.type
_entity_poly.pdbx_seq_one_letter_code
_entity_poly.pdbx_strand_id
1 'polypeptide(L)'
;MADGTGIGASILRKEDKRFLTGKGNYVADLKLRNMAHGVFLRSHHAHAAIAAIDSAAALAMPGVVAIFTGEDLAADGVGGVPCAWGVNNADGTPMKEPPRSALALGKVRCVGDAVALVVAETLEEARAATEAIEVDYAILPAVVSMLDAIRPGAPAIFDDIPDNTCFDWECGDAATTEAAFKEAAHIARISLVNNRLVGNPMEPRAAVADYDAGRDHYTLWTTSQFPHVVKLLLGNFVLKIPQHKLRVVAPDVGGGFGVKQFLYAEEVLLTWAAGKVGRPVKWVNERSEGFISDAHGRDHISDAELALDADGRFLGLKVRTIANMGGYLSTFGPNIPTNLYGLLLAGVYTTPAIHCAVKGVFTNTIPVDAYRGAGRPEATFLLERLVDVAAAEMGIDRAEIRRMNMIDAAQYPYQTPVIVNYDSGDPKACLAKALEVGKWDGFAARKAESAARGRLRGIGLCTYVEACGLAPSRIVQSLGARAGIFESATVRVHATGDVTVLIGTHSHGQGHETTFAQIVSEKLDIPADRIEVVFGDTDKIQFGLGTYGSRSLAVGGTALSKATDKVIDKGKKIAAHMLEASAGDIVFEKGSFSVAGTDRRKSFGDVVGAAYGLVDFPIDILEPGMEEQAFYDPVNFTYPGGAHIAEVEIDPDTGVVELLSYTAVDDIGTVINPMIVAGQLHGGIAQGVGQALYENCVYDEQSGQMLSGSFMDYAMPRADNMPNMDIHTLSTLCTHTSFGVKGCGEVGTIGSPATVINAVVDALAHLGVHHVDMPATPNRIWRIINNNTNQLRAAE
;
A
#
# COMPACT_ATOMS: atom_id res chain seq x y z
N MET A 1 25.11 24.82 7.09
CA MET A 1 23.87 24.11 7.46
C MET A 1 23.53 24.47 8.90
N ALA A 2 22.32 24.97 9.10
CA ALA A 2 21.80 25.20 10.43
C ALA A 2 21.74 23.86 11.19
N ASP A 3 22.54 23.70 12.20
CA ASP A 3 22.49 22.63 13.23
C ASP A 3 22.51 21.15 12.80
N GLY A 4 22.95 20.78 11.60
CA GLY A 4 23.03 19.38 11.17
C GLY A 4 21.68 18.67 11.05
N THR A 5 20.60 19.39 10.73
CA THR A 5 19.21 18.86 10.63
C THR A 5 18.74 18.66 9.20
N GLY A 6 19.58 18.84 8.20
CA GLY A 6 19.27 18.69 6.78
C GLY A 6 19.13 17.24 6.30
N ILE A 7 19.14 17.08 4.97
CA ILE A 7 19.06 15.78 4.29
C ILE A 7 20.23 14.88 4.72
N GLY A 8 19.94 13.60 5.04
CA GLY A 8 20.92 12.62 5.52
C GLY A 8 21.10 12.61 7.04
N ALA A 9 20.57 13.60 7.76
CA ALA A 9 20.66 13.62 9.22
C ALA A 9 19.64 12.67 9.86
N SER A 10 20.09 11.89 10.84
CA SER A 10 19.23 10.99 11.63
C SER A 10 18.63 11.76 12.82
N ILE A 11 17.67 12.66 12.52
CA ILE A 11 16.99 13.41 13.57
C ILE A 11 15.76 12.66 14.09
N LEU A 12 15.43 12.84 15.37
CA LEU A 12 14.23 12.28 15.99
C LEU A 12 12.98 12.87 15.36
N ARG A 13 11.91 12.08 15.28
CA ARG A 13 10.65 12.53 14.71
C ARG A 13 10.02 13.64 15.54
N LYS A 14 9.66 14.75 14.90
CA LYS A 14 9.00 15.91 15.53
C LYS A 14 7.68 15.53 16.16
N GLU A 15 6.92 14.69 15.46
CA GLU A 15 5.61 14.22 15.85
C GLU A 15 5.59 13.27 17.05
N ASP A 16 6.70 12.62 17.39
CA ASP A 16 6.78 11.65 18.49
C ASP A 16 6.41 12.26 19.83
N LYS A 17 6.76 13.52 20.07
CA LYS A 17 6.47 14.19 21.35
C LYS A 17 4.96 14.20 21.65
N ARG A 18 4.10 14.51 20.65
CA ARG A 18 2.66 14.54 20.88
C ARG A 18 2.10 13.12 21.03
N PHE A 19 2.58 12.15 20.27
CA PHE A 19 2.12 10.77 20.36
C PHE A 19 2.51 10.12 21.70
N LEU A 20 3.77 10.23 22.12
CA LEU A 20 4.27 9.65 23.36
C LEU A 20 3.70 10.30 24.63
N THR A 21 3.15 11.51 24.51
CA THR A 21 2.52 12.22 25.65
C THR A 21 0.98 12.15 25.61
N GLY A 22 0.39 11.31 24.76
CA GLY A 22 -1.05 11.12 24.65
C GLY A 22 -1.80 12.34 24.08
N LYS A 23 -1.12 13.14 23.23
CA LYS A 23 -1.69 14.34 22.59
C LYS A 23 -1.90 14.14 21.08
N GLY A 24 -1.89 12.89 20.60
CA GLY A 24 -2.35 12.56 19.26
C GLY A 24 -3.83 12.91 19.14
N ASN A 25 -4.26 13.26 17.92
CA ASN A 25 -5.64 13.64 17.64
C ASN A 25 -6.23 12.64 16.63
N TYR A 26 -6.82 11.57 17.14
CA TYR A 26 -7.41 10.50 16.33
C TYR A 26 -8.90 10.68 16.14
N VAL A 27 -9.47 10.13 15.07
CA VAL A 27 -10.92 10.23 14.80
C VAL A 27 -11.76 9.68 15.95
N ALA A 28 -11.32 8.59 16.59
CA ALA A 28 -12.02 8.00 17.73
C ALA A 28 -12.06 8.92 18.97
N ASP A 29 -11.14 9.88 19.10
CA ASP A 29 -11.09 10.84 20.21
C ASP A 29 -12.02 12.06 19.99
N LEU A 30 -12.49 12.27 18.75
CA LEU A 30 -13.29 13.43 18.39
C LEU A 30 -14.63 13.43 19.13
N LYS A 31 -14.96 14.56 19.73
CA LYS A 31 -16.24 14.80 20.44
C LYS A 31 -16.87 16.08 19.91
N LEU A 32 -18.02 15.95 19.26
CA LEU A 32 -18.82 17.07 18.79
C LEU A 32 -20.06 17.25 19.67
N ARG A 33 -20.58 18.46 19.68
CA ARG A 33 -21.82 18.74 20.42
C ARG A 33 -22.98 17.95 19.82
N ASN A 34 -23.80 17.34 20.66
CA ASN A 34 -25.00 16.62 20.26
C ASN A 34 -24.72 15.45 19.30
N MET A 35 -23.57 14.82 19.45
CA MET A 35 -23.12 13.73 18.57
C MET A 35 -23.88 12.43 18.91
N ALA A 36 -24.41 11.78 17.87
CA ALA A 36 -25.01 10.46 17.95
C ALA A 36 -23.97 9.36 17.58
N HIS A 37 -24.31 8.12 17.88
CA HIS A 37 -23.49 6.94 17.58
C HIS A 37 -24.16 6.05 16.54
N GLY A 38 -23.38 5.64 15.52
CA GLY A 38 -23.78 4.68 14.51
C GLY A 38 -23.24 3.29 14.80
N VAL A 39 -24.07 2.26 14.63
CA VAL A 39 -23.68 0.84 14.67
C VAL A 39 -24.29 0.15 13.46
N PHE A 40 -23.50 -0.72 12.82
CA PHE A 40 -23.94 -1.46 11.64
C PHE A 40 -24.43 -2.86 12.02
N LEU A 41 -25.64 -3.21 11.58
CA LEU A 41 -26.06 -4.59 11.50
C LEU A 41 -25.38 -5.23 10.29
N ARG A 42 -24.55 -6.25 10.54
CA ARG A 42 -23.81 -6.95 9.49
C ARG A 42 -24.36 -8.36 9.28
N SER A 43 -24.38 -8.79 8.02
CA SER A 43 -24.78 -10.14 7.68
C SER A 43 -23.81 -11.17 8.27
N HIS A 44 -24.36 -12.20 8.89
CA HIS A 44 -23.67 -13.42 9.28
C HIS A 44 -23.76 -14.51 8.21
N HIS A 45 -24.45 -14.24 7.08
CA HIS A 45 -24.49 -15.13 5.92
C HIS A 45 -23.53 -14.63 4.83
N ALA A 46 -22.84 -15.59 4.22
CA ALA A 46 -21.95 -15.30 3.09
C ALA A 46 -22.73 -15.05 1.79
N HIS A 47 -23.91 -15.70 1.63
CA HIS A 47 -24.78 -15.50 0.48
C HIS A 47 -26.23 -15.75 0.88
N ALA A 48 -27.07 -14.73 0.80
CA ALA A 48 -28.50 -14.85 1.10
C ALA A 48 -29.28 -13.73 0.42
N ALA A 49 -30.51 -14.00 0.03
CA ALA A 49 -31.48 -12.98 -0.31
C ALA A 49 -32.08 -12.42 0.98
N ILE A 50 -32.29 -11.11 1.04
CA ILE A 50 -32.98 -10.42 2.13
C ILE A 50 -34.48 -10.39 1.73
N ALA A 51 -35.32 -11.17 2.43
CA ALA A 51 -36.75 -11.21 2.18
C ALA A 51 -37.48 -10.07 2.89
N ALA A 52 -37.07 -9.75 4.14
CA ALA A 52 -37.60 -8.65 4.92
C ALA A 52 -36.60 -8.20 6.00
N ILE A 53 -36.72 -6.94 6.41
CA ILE A 53 -36.05 -6.36 7.57
C ILE A 53 -37.12 -5.75 8.46
N ASP A 54 -37.33 -6.30 9.66
CA ASP A 54 -38.24 -5.72 10.68
C ASP A 54 -37.40 -4.97 11.71
N SER A 55 -37.45 -3.65 11.67
CA SER A 55 -36.80 -2.73 12.60
C SER A 55 -37.76 -2.05 13.56
N ALA A 56 -39.06 -2.40 13.57
CA ALA A 56 -40.07 -1.66 14.34
C ALA A 56 -39.81 -1.72 15.84
N ALA A 57 -39.46 -2.89 16.40
CA ALA A 57 -39.13 -3.04 17.81
C ALA A 57 -37.85 -2.26 18.17
N ALA A 58 -36.84 -2.31 17.37
CA ALA A 58 -35.59 -1.57 17.55
C ALA A 58 -35.79 -0.05 17.50
N LEU A 59 -36.58 0.44 16.55
CA LEU A 59 -36.90 1.87 16.42
C LEU A 59 -37.65 2.42 17.61
N ALA A 60 -38.47 1.59 18.31
CA ALA A 60 -39.22 1.98 19.49
C ALA A 60 -38.36 2.00 20.77
N MET A 61 -37.10 1.55 20.73
CA MET A 61 -36.22 1.52 21.90
C MET A 61 -35.77 2.92 22.33
N PRO A 62 -35.59 3.17 23.63
CA PRO A 62 -35.11 4.45 24.14
C PRO A 62 -33.77 4.83 23.51
N GLY A 63 -33.59 6.10 23.19
CA GLY A 63 -32.35 6.64 22.64
C GLY A 63 -32.09 6.36 21.16
N VAL A 64 -32.92 5.53 20.51
CA VAL A 64 -32.78 5.30 19.05
C VAL A 64 -33.28 6.53 18.28
N VAL A 65 -32.43 7.07 17.44
CA VAL A 65 -32.73 8.28 16.64
C VAL A 65 -33.27 7.91 15.26
N ALA A 66 -32.62 6.92 14.60
CA ALA A 66 -33.02 6.43 13.29
C ALA A 66 -32.44 5.03 13.01
N ILE A 67 -33.09 4.30 12.12
CA ILE A 67 -32.58 3.06 11.53
C ILE A 67 -32.73 3.18 10.02
N PHE A 68 -31.67 2.88 9.30
CA PHE A 68 -31.62 3.00 7.85
C PHE A 68 -31.26 1.65 7.19
N THR A 69 -31.86 1.37 6.05
CA THR A 69 -31.70 0.17 5.25
C THR A 69 -31.25 0.49 3.82
N GLY A 70 -30.98 -0.50 3.00
CA GLY A 70 -30.65 -0.31 1.59
C GLY A 70 -31.79 0.33 0.78
N GLU A 71 -33.05 0.15 1.20
CA GLU A 71 -34.21 0.74 0.53
C GLU A 71 -34.24 2.27 0.75
N ASP A 72 -33.83 2.76 1.94
CA ASP A 72 -33.77 4.19 2.23
C ASP A 72 -32.72 4.89 1.36
N LEU A 73 -31.56 4.24 1.16
CA LEU A 73 -30.53 4.75 0.26
C LEU A 73 -31.02 4.82 -1.19
N ALA A 74 -31.70 3.76 -1.64
CA ALA A 74 -32.26 3.70 -2.98
C ALA A 74 -33.33 4.76 -3.21
N ALA A 75 -34.21 4.99 -2.22
CA ALA A 75 -35.25 6.02 -2.26
C ALA A 75 -34.66 7.44 -2.35
N ASP A 76 -33.53 7.71 -1.70
CA ASP A 76 -32.83 8.99 -1.78
C ASP A 76 -31.91 9.12 -3.02
N GLY A 77 -31.80 8.08 -3.84
CA GLY A 77 -30.95 8.08 -5.04
C GLY A 77 -29.44 8.15 -4.76
N VAL A 78 -29.03 7.68 -3.57
CA VAL A 78 -27.62 7.57 -3.20
C VAL A 78 -26.91 6.59 -4.13
N GLY A 79 -25.78 7.00 -4.70
CA GLY A 79 -25.01 6.17 -5.62
C GLY A 79 -24.32 5.00 -4.92
N GLY A 80 -23.93 3.99 -5.71
CA GLY A 80 -23.10 2.88 -5.22
C GLY A 80 -21.66 3.31 -4.92
N VAL A 81 -20.97 2.50 -4.12
CA VAL A 81 -19.52 2.66 -3.88
C VAL A 81 -18.76 2.28 -5.16
N PRO A 82 -18.06 3.23 -5.83
CA PRO A 82 -17.49 2.99 -7.15
C PRO A 82 -16.16 2.24 -7.10
N CYS A 83 -15.86 1.45 -8.13
CA CYS A 83 -14.50 1.08 -8.48
C CYS A 83 -13.85 2.23 -9.28
N ALA A 84 -12.69 2.71 -8.83
CA ALA A 84 -11.98 3.84 -9.45
C ALA A 84 -10.88 3.41 -10.44
N TRP A 85 -10.70 2.11 -10.65
CA TRP A 85 -9.73 1.56 -11.59
C TRP A 85 -10.32 0.41 -12.40
N GLY A 86 -10.61 0.70 -13.66
CA GLY A 86 -11.09 -0.30 -14.60
C GLY A 86 -9.94 -1.00 -15.33
N VAL A 87 -10.14 -2.27 -15.69
CA VAL A 87 -9.25 -3.00 -16.58
C VAL A 87 -10.03 -3.50 -17.80
N ASN A 88 -9.34 -3.68 -18.91
CA ASN A 88 -9.95 -4.28 -20.09
C ASN A 88 -9.53 -5.76 -20.19
N ASN A 89 -10.44 -6.57 -20.70
CA ASN A 89 -10.15 -7.94 -21.07
C ASN A 89 -9.14 -7.99 -22.23
N ALA A 90 -8.51 -9.14 -22.46
CA ALA A 90 -7.57 -9.36 -23.56
C ALA A 90 -8.17 -9.07 -24.96
N ASP A 91 -9.50 -9.23 -25.11
CA ASP A 91 -10.24 -8.89 -26.33
C ASP A 91 -10.60 -7.39 -26.45
N GLY A 92 -10.17 -6.56 -25.48
CA GLY A 92 -10.44 -5.12 -25.45
C GLY A 92 -11.80 -4.73 -24.84
N THR A 93 -12.66 -5.67 -24.48
CA THR A 93 -13.91 -5.37 -23.79
C THR A 93 -13.67 -4.96 -22.33
N PRO A 94 -14.52 -4.10 -21.72
CA PRO A 94 -14.35 -3.73 -20.33
C PRO A 94 -14.63 -4.89 -19.38
N MET A 95 -14.02 -4.88 -18.19
CA MET A 95 -14.34 -5.80 -17.10
C MET A 95 -15.82 -5.71 -16.68
N LYS A 96 -16.29 -6.71 -15.95
CA LYS A 96 -17.61 -6.66 -15.30
C LYS A 96 -17.54 -5.81 -14.04
N GLU A 97 -18.41 -4.82 -13.93
CA GLU A 97 -18.46 -3.87 -12.80
C GLU A 97 -19.87 -3.84 -12.19
N PRO A 98 -20.27 -4.88 -11.43
CA PRO A 98 -21.59 -4.93 -10.83
C PRO A 98 -21.74 -3.82 -9.76
N PRO A 99 -22.93 -3.24 -9.58
CA PRO A 99 -23.17 -2.17 -8.64
C PRO A 99 -22.99 -2.66 -7.20
N ARG A 100 -22.39 -1.80 -6.34
CA ARG A 100 -22.22 -2.03 -4.91
C ARG A 100 -22.94 -0.95 -4.11
N SER A 101 -24.09 -1.27 -3.51
CA SER A 101 -24.75 -0.39 -2.55
C SER A 101 -23.95 -0.32 -1.23
N ALA A 102 -24.03 0.81 -0.52
CA ALA A 102 -23.37 0.94 0.79
C ALA A 102 -24.11 0.14 1.89
N LEU A 103 -25.42 -0.05 1.80
CA LEU A 103 -26.18 -1.06 2.55
C LEU A 103 -26.70 -2.12 1.58
N ALA A 104 -26.70 -3.37 1.99
CA ALA A 104 -27.19 -4.46 1.17
C ALA A 104 -28.63 -4.23 0.72
N LEU A 105 -28.84 -4.33 -0.59
CA LEU A 105 -30.17 -4.20 -1.22
C LEU A 105 -30.53 -5.53 -1.84
N GLY A 106 -31.55 -6.19 -1.26
CA GLY A 106 -32.10 -7.45 -1.73
C GLY A 106 -31.22 -8.69 -1.58
N LYS A 107 -29.88 -8.58 -1.50
CA LYS A 107 -28.97 -9.74 -1.41
C LYS A 107 -27.67 -9.35 -0.68
N VAL A 108 -27.20 -10.20 0.24
CA VAL A 108 -25.85 -10.15 0.81
C VAL A 108 -24.93 -11.11 0.06
N ARG A 109 -23.63 -10.77 -0.10
CA ARG A 109 -22.65 -11.51 -0.90
C ARG A 109 -21.38 -11.91 -0.17
N CYS A 110 -21.21 -11.44 1.07
CA CYS A 110 -20.16 -11.91 1.97
C CYS A 110 -20.58 -11.75 3.42
N VAL A 111 -19.97 -12.53 4.31
CA VAL A 111 -20.08 -12.27 5.75
C VAL A 111 -19.54 -10.88 6.04
N GLY A 112 -20.24 -10.09 6.85
CA GLY A 112 -19.87 -8.71 7.15
C GLY A 112 -20.51 -7.63 6.28
N ASP A 113 -21.29 -8.00 5.23
CA ASP A 113 -22.09 -7.03 4.47
C ASP A 113 -22.95 -6.20 5.40
N ALA A 114 -22.91 -4.87 5.27
CA ALA A 114 -23.75 -3.96 6.06
C ALA A 114 -25.21 -4.04 5.57
N VAL A 115 -26.13 -4.38 6.47
CA VAL A 115 -27.58 -4.58 6.18
C VAL A 115 -28.40 -3.40 6.65
N ALA A 116 -28.09 -2.88 7.83
CA ALA A 116 -28.74 -1.68 8.37
C ALA A 116 -27.73 -0.82 9.15
N LEU A 117 -28.02 0.48 9.24
CA LEU A 117 -27.36 1.43 10.13
C LEU A 117 -28.32 1.86 11.22
N VAL A 118 -27.98 1.62 12.47
CA VAL A 118 -28.67 2.16 13.64
C VAL A 118 -27.96 3.41 14.13
N VAL A 119 -28.68 4.49 14.33
CA VAL A 119 -28.20 5.75 14.93
C VAL A 119 -28.90 5.96 16.24
N ALA A 120 -28.17 6.10 17.37
CA ALA A 120 -28.71 6.32 18.69
C ALA A 120 -27.92 7.38 19.49
N GLU A 121 -28.47 7.79 20.65
CA GLU A 121 -27.86 8.77 21.55
C GLU A 121 -26.52 8.28 22.12
N THR A 122 -26.45 7.00 22.46
CA THR A 122 -25.25 6.35 23.00
C THR A 122 -24.86 5.12 22.17
N LEU A 123 -23.61 4.69 22.28
CA LEU A 123 -23.11 3.48 21.63
C LEU A 123 -23.82 2.23 22.14
N GLU A 124 -24.11 2.17 23.43
CA GLU A 124 -24.81 1.06 24.10
C GLU A 124 -26.25 0.92 23.59
N GLU A 125 -26.99 2.04 23.46
CA GLU A 125 -28.32 2.05 22.87
C GLU A 125 -28.31 1.62 21.40
N ALA A 126 -27.32 2.10 20.61
CA ALA A 126 -27.21 1.70 19.24
C ALA A 126 -26.94 0.19 19.09
N ARG A 127 -26.08 -0.39 19.94
CA ARG A 127 -25.80 -1.83 19.97
C ARG A 127 -27.03 -2.65 20.35
N ALA A 128 -27.69 -2.26 21.44
CA ALA A 128 -28.91 -2.94 21.90
C ALA A 128 -30.03 -2.92 20.84
N ALA A 129 -30.20 -1.80 20.15
CA ALA A 129 -31.16 -1.69 19.06
C ALA A 129 -30.76 -2.52 17.83
N THR A 130 -29.48 -2.63 17.53
CA THR A 130 -29.00 -3.49 16.44
C THR A 130 -29.35 -4.96 16.67
N GLU A 131 -29.29 -5.45 17.91
CA GLU A 131 -29.68 -6.82 18.29
C GLU A 131 -31.21 -7.07 18.22
N ALA A 132 -32.01 -6.01 18.24
CA ALA A 132 -33.48 -6.10 18.15
C ALA A 132 -34.04 -6.01 16.72
N ILE A 133 -33.16 -5.87 15.70
CA ILE A 133 -33.57 -5.92 14.30
C ILE A 133 -33.65 -7.36 13.84
N GLU A 134 -34.82 -7.76 13.33
CA GLU A 134 -35.03 -9.08 12.74
C GLU A 134 -34.84 -9.02 11.20
N VAL A 135 -34.03 -9.90 10.64
CA VAL A 135 -33.82 -10.02 9.19
C VAL A 135 -34.22 -11.41 8.74
N ASP A 136 -35.16 -11.48 7.81
CA ASP A 136 -35.56 -12.73 7.18
C ASP A 136 -34.65 -13.00 5.95
N TYR A 137 -33.79 -14.03 6.10
CA TYR A 137 -32.83 -14.42 5.07
C TYR A 137 -33.27 -15.71 4.38
N ALA A 138 -33.37 -15.67 3.05
CA ALA A 138 -33.39 -16.88 2.22
C ALA A 138 -31.94 -17.25 1.87
N ILE A 139 -31.37 -18.22 2.57
CA ILE A 139 -29.96 -18.64 2.41
C ILE A 139 -29.74 -19.22 1.02
N LEU A 140 -28.67 -18.79 0.35
CA LEU A 140 -28.22 -19.24 -0.95
C LEU A 140 -26.90 -20.00 -0.83
N PRO A 141 -26.59 -20.92 -1.78
CA PRO A 141 -25.26 -21.54 -1.83
C PRO A 141 -24.17 -20.50 -1.95
N ALA A 142 -23.12 -20.65 -1.15
CA ALA A 142 -21.93 -19.78 -1.18
C ALA A 142 -20.74 -20.49 -1.84
N VAL A 143 -19.86 -19.73 -2.47
CA VAL A 143 -18.57 -20.22 -2.99
C VAL A 143 -17.45 -19.26 -2.58
N VAL A 144 -16.47 -19.77 -1.83
CA VAL A 144 -15.34 -18.98 -1.30
C VAL A 144 -14.02 -19.30 -2.02
N SER A 145 -13.91 -20.49 -2.60
CA SER A 145 -12.75 -20.92 -3.37
C SER A 145 -12.80 -20.35 -4.79
N MET A 146 -11.74 -19.67 -5.24
CA MET A 146 -11.62 -19.16 -6.62
C MET A 146 -11.73 -20.27 -7.66
N LEU A 147 -11.11 -21.45 -7.37
CA LEU A 147 -11.12 -22.59 -8.28
C LEU A 147 -12.51 -23.20 -8.40
N ASP A 148 -13.29 -23.19 -7.33
CA ASP A 148 -14.66 -23.70 -7.35
C ASP A 148 -15.61 -22.69 -8.01
N ALA A 149 -15.38 -21.40 -7.83
CA ALA A 149 -16.20 -20.33 -8.39
C ALA A 149 -16.23 -20.32 -9.93
N ILE A 150 -15.14 -20.75 -10.58
CA ILE A 150 -15.03 -20.83 -12.04
C ILE A 150 -15.46 -22.19 -12.63
N ARG A 151 -15.87 -23.17 -11.79
CA ARG A 151 -16.35 -24.47 -12.29
C ARG A 151 -17.71 -24.32 -12.95
N PRO A 152 -17.97 -25.05 -14.03
CA PRO A 152 -19.31 -25.09 -14.60
C PRO A 152 -20.38 -25.49 -13.57
N GLY A 153 -21.42 -24.65 -13.43
CA GLY A 153 -22.50 -24.91 -12.47
C GLY A 153 -22.21 -24.40 -11.04
N ALA A 154 -21.13 -23.67 -10.81
CA ALA A 154 -20.88 -22.98 -9.53
C ALA A 154 -22.01 -22.00 -9.20
N PRO A 155 -22.30 -21.72 -7.90
CA PRO A 155 -23.24 -20.68 -7.54
C PRO A 155 -22.82 -19.30 -8.09
N ALA A 156 -23.73 -18.61 -8.77
CA ALA A 156 -23.48 -17.28 -9.29
C ALA A 156 -23.58 -16.24 -8.16
N ILE A 157 -22.54 -15.43 -7.99
CA ILE A 157 -22.53 -14.31 -7.02
C ILE A 157 -23.44 -13.17 -7.51
N PHE A 158 -23.42 -12.93 -8.84
CA PHE A 158 -24.29 -11.99 -9.55
C PHE A 158 -25.05 -12.73 -10.64
N ASP A 159 -26.35 -12.49 -10.70
CA ASP A 159 -27.24 -13.23 -11.62
C ASP A 159 -26.90 -13.00 -13.11
N ASP A 160 -26.30 -11.85 -13.42
CA ASP A 160 -25.81 -11.45 -14.75
C ASP A 160 -24.36 -11.87 -15.05
N ILE A 161 -23.66 -12.49 -14.08
CA ILE A 161 -22.29 -13.00 -14.19
C ILE A 161 -22.26 -14.49 -13.77
N PRO A 162 -22.84 -15.39 -14.57
CA PRO A 162 -23.07 -16.78 -14.15
C PRO A 162 -21.80 -17.63 -14.02
N ASP A 163 -20.68 -17.17 -14.57
CA ASP A 163 -19.36 -17.82 -14.50
C ASP A 163 -18.44 -17.19 -13.45
N ASN A 164 -18.94 -16.22 -12.69
CA ASN A 164 -18.22 -15.46 -11.68
C ASN A 164 -16.94 -14.77 -12.18
N THR A 165 -16.72 -14.67 -13.51
CA THR A 165 -15.53 -14.01 -14.07
C THR A 165 -15.74 -12.51 -14.13
N CYS A 166 -14.89 -11.77 -13.44
CA CYS A 166 -14.85 -10.31 -13.48
C CYS A 166 -14.12 -9.80 -14.72
N PHE A 167 -12.95 -10.37 -15.00
CA PHE A 167 -12.12 -10.04 -16.16
C PHE A 167 -11.16 -11.20 -16.51
N ASP A 168 -10.72 -11.19 -17.78
CA ASP A 168 -9.59 -11.96 -18.32
C ASP A 168 -8.59 -10.95 -18.92
N TRP A 169 -7.54 -10.62 -18.16
CA TRP A 169 -6.54 -9.60 -18.53
C TRP A 169 -5.22 -10.26 -18.94
N GLU A 170 -4.51 -9.62 -19.89
CA GLU A 170 -3.20 -10.07 -20.34
C GLU A 170 -2.20 -8.91 -20.48
N CYS A 171 -0.90 -9.21 -20.33
CA CYS A 171 0.20 -8.32 -20.71
C CYS A 171 1.40 -9.10 -21.24
N GLY A 172 2.30 -8.39 -21.95
CA GLY A 172 3.45 -8.98 -22.62
C GLY A 172 3.10 -9.51 -24.02
N ASP A 173 3.91 -10.44 -24.54
CA ASP A 173 3.76 -10.99 -25.88
C ASP A 173 3.72 -12.52 -25.84
N ALA A 174 2.54 -13.09 -26.07
CA ALA A 174 2.31 -14.53 -26.06
C ALA A 174 3.11 -15.26 -27.16
N ALA A 175 3.16 -14.67 -28.39
CA ALA A 175 3.79 -15.32 -29.52
C ALA A 175 5.33 -15.38 -29.37
N THR A 176 5.95 -14.28 -28.96
CA THR A 176 7.39 -14.23 -28.67
C THR A 176 7.76 -15.16 -27.51
N THR A 177 6.90 -15.22 -26.47
CA THR A 177 7.11 -16.11 -25.33
C THR A 177 7.03 -17.58 -25.75
N GLU A 178 6.03 -17.96 -26.53
CA GLU A 178 5.91 -19.34 -27.06
C GLU A 178 7.09 -19.72 -27.96
N ALA A 179 7.65 -18.78 -28.72
CA ALA A 179 8.86 -19.03 -29.50
C ALA A 179 10.06 -19.31 -28.59
N ALA A 180 10.25 -18.52 -27.54
CA ALA A 180 11.31 -18.72 -26.54
C ALA A 180 11.21 -20.09 -25.85
N PHE A 181 10.00 -20.54 -25.53
CA PHE A 181 9.77 -21.85 -24.92
C PHE A 181 10.11 -23.02 -25.83
N LYS A 182 9.99 -22.87 -27.18
CA LYS A 182 10.40 -23.89 -28.13
C LYS A 182 11.93 -24.05 -28.25
N GLU A 183 12.68 -23.00 -27.94
CA GLU A 183 14.14 -22.98 -27.99
C GLU A 183 14.77 -23.36 -26.64
N ALA A 184 13.97 -23.46 -25.57
CA ALA A 184 14.46 -23.74 -24.23
C ALA A 184 15.13 -25.12 -24.12
N ALA A 185 16.32 -25.15 -23.50
CA ALA A 185 16.97 -26.38 -23.08
C ALA A 185 16.38 -26.93 -21.77
N HIS A 186 15.87 -26.06 -20.91
CA HIS A 186 15.22 -26.39 -19.66
C HIS A 186 14.00 -25.50 -19.41
N ILE A 187 12.96 -26.06 -18.80
CA ILE A 187 11.76 -25.31 -18.40
C ILE A 187 11.46 -25.64 -16.94
N ALA A 188 11.72 -24.68 -16.06
CA ALA A 188 11.34 -24.77 -14.66
C ALA A 188 9.86 -24.39 -14.49
N ARG A 189 9.14 -25.08 -13.58
CA ARG A 189 7.71 -24.88 -13.34
C ARG A 189 7.40 -24.79 -11.88
N ILE A 190 6.40 -23.95 -11.54
CA ILE A 190 5.87 -23.84 -10.19
C ILE A 190 4.38 -23.51 -10.21
N SER A 191 3.63 -24.11 -9.28
CA SER A 191 2.30 -23.68 -8.90
C SER A 191 2.36 -23.19 -7.45
N LEU A 192 1.80 -22.01 -7.14
CA LEU A 192 1.90 -21.43 -5.80
C LEU A 192 0.67 -20.59 -5.44
N VAL A 193 0.49 -20.44 -4.13
CA VAL A 193 -0.56 -19.61 -3.53
C VAL A 193 0.06 -18.41 -2.83
N ASN A 194 -0.40 -17.20 -3.18
CA ASN A 194 -0.25 -16.01 -2.36
C ASN A 194 -1.46 -15.93 -1.43
N ASN A 195 -1.27 -16.23 -0.15
CA ASN A 195 -2.33 -16.34 0.84
C ASN A 195 -3.00 -14.99 1.13
N ARG A 196 -4.30 -15.02 1.41
CA ARG A 196 -5.10 -13.86 1.77
C ARG A 196 -4.70 -13.31 3.14
N LEU A 197 -4.64 -11.98 3.27
CA LEU A 197 -4.24 -11.26 4.48
C LEU A 197 -5.23 -10.17 4.87
N VAL A 198 -5.27 -9.86 6.18
CA VAL A 198 -5.93 -8.67 6.74
C VAL A 198 -4.88 -7.65 7.16
N GLY A 199 -5.04 -6.38 6.78
CA GLY A 199 -4.03 -5.35 7.01
C GLY A 199 -3.79 -4.96 8.48
N ASN A 200 -4.75 -5.11 9.34
CA ASN A 200 -4.72 -4.94 10.81
C ASN A 200 -3.88 -3.75 11.33
N PRO A 201 -4.11 -2.49 10.91
CA PRO A 201 -3.44 -1.35 11.52
C PRO A 201 -3.77 -1.26 13.02
N MET A 202 -2.87 -0.70 13.84
CA MET A 202 -3.10 -0.57 15.29
C MET A 202 -4.39 0.20 15.60
N GLU A 203 -4.63 1.30 14.90
CA GLU A 203 -5.91 2.01 14.92
C GLU A 203 -6.89 1.35 13.96
N PRO A 204 -8.05 0.82 14.41
CA PRO A 204 -9.14 0.42 13.54
C PRO A 204 -9.68 1.60 12.73
N ARG A 205 -10.49 1.35 11.69
CA ARG A 205 -11.17 2.43 10.97
C ARG A 205 -12.15 3.16 11.89
N ALA A 206 -12.29 4.46 11.69
CA ALA A 206 -13.30 5.28 12.39
C ALA A 206 -13.72 6.44 11.48
N ALA A 207 -14.95 6.89 11.64
CA ALA A 207 -15.45 8.06 10.96
C ALA A 207 -16.44 8.85 11.85
N VAL A 208 -16.44 10.17 11.66
CA VAL A 208 -17.42 11.09 12.22
C VAL A 208 -17.88 11.99 11.09
N ALA A 209 -19.18 12.05 10.87
CA ALA A 209 -19.74 12.96 9.87
C ALA A 209 -20.66 13.98 10.55
N ASP A 210 -20.60 15.23 10.11
CA ASP A 210 -21.44 16.32 10.54
C ASP A 210 -22.06 17.04 9.36
N TYR A 211 -23.26 17.59 9.54
CA TYR A 211 -23.96 18.39 8.56
C TYR A 211 -24.40 19.72 9.14
N ASP A 212 -23.82 20.79 8.65
CA ASP A 212 -24.22 22.16 8.96
C ASP A 212 -25.37 22.58 8.03
N ALA A 213 -26.61 22.48 8.54
CA ALA A 213 -27.81 22.86 7.80
C ALA A 213 -27.86 24.37 7.44
N GLY A 214 -27.21 25.23 8.21
CA GLY A 214 -27.14 26.67 7.94
C GLY A 214 -26.31 27.03 6.72
N ARG A 215 -25.30 26.19 6.42
CA ARG A 215 -24.40 26.37 5.28
C ARG A 215 -24.63 25.35 4.17
N ASP A 216 -25.50 24.37 4.40
CA ASP A 216 -25.68 23.21 3.52
C ASP A 216 -24.34 22.54 3.22
N HIS A 217 -23.59 22.17 4.28
CA HIS A 217 -22.19 21.72 4.17
C HIS A 217 -21.92 20.51 5.05
N TYR A 218 -21.28 19.51 4.48
CA TYR A 218 -20.83 18.29 5.16
C TYR A 218 -19.36 18.38 5.58
N THR A 219 -19.04 17.86 6.75
CA THR A 219 -17.68 17.59 7.17
C THR A 219 -17.56 16.13 7.60
N LEU A 220 -16.65 15.38 6.94
CA LEU A 220 -16.32 14.00 7.27
C LEU A 220 -14.92 13.97 7.86
N TRP A 221 -14.78 13.56 9.12
CA TRP A 221 -13.51 13.13 9.70
C TRP A 221 -13.39 11.63 9.56
N THR A 222 -12.27 11.14 8.98
CA THR A 222 -12.10 9.71 8.75
C THR A 222 -10.63 9.29 8.84
N THR A 223 -10.40 8.03 9.21
CA THR A 223 -9.08 7.40 9.22
C THR A 223 -8.66 7.04 7.80
N SER A 224 -8.27 8.03 7.00
CA SER A 224 -8.00 7.85 5.58
C SER A 224 -6.55 8.16 5.20
N GLN A 225 -6.01 7.37 4.26
CA GLN A 225 -4.77 7.66 3.55
C GLN A 225 -4.99 8.66 2.38
N PHE A 226 -6.26 8.88 1.97
CA PHE A 226 -6.69 9.51 0.72
C PHE A 226 -7.80 10.54 0.88
N PRO A 227 -7.73 11.55 1.74
CA PRO A 227 -8.87 12.42 2.02
C PRO A 227 -9.45 13.11 0.77
N HIS A 228 -8.63 13.51 -0.20
CA HIS A 228 -9.13 14.14 -1.43
C HIS A 228 -9.82 13.13 -2.36
N VAL A 229 -9.35 11.89 -2.41
CA VAL A 229 -10.02 10.83 -3.20
C VAL A 229 -11.34 10.45 -2.55
N VAL A 230 -11.40 10.34 -1.22
CA VAL A 230 -12.67 10.15 -0.49
C VAL A 230 -13.63 11.29 -0.82
N LYS A 231 -13.18 12.55 -0.76
CA LYS A 231 -14.00 13.73 -1.15
C LYS A 231 -14.49 13.63 -2.59
N LEU A 232 -13.62 13.24 -3.51
CA LEU A 232 -13.96 13.12 -4.94
C LEU A 232 -15.01 12.03 -5.17
N LEU A 233 -14.78 10.82 -4.66
CA LEU A 233 -15.67 9.69 -4.87
C LEU A 233 -17.01 9.88 -4.16
N LEU A 234 -16.98 10.26 -2.89
CA LEU A 234 -18.17 10.49 -2.08
C LEU A 234 -19.02 11.64 -2.63
N GLY A 235 -18.40 12.77 -2.98
CA GLY A 235 -19.12 13.93 -3.49
C GLY A 235 -19.68 13.74 -4.88
N ASN A 236 -18.86 13.27 -5.85
CA ASN A 236 -19.28 13.25 -7.27
C ASN A 236 -20.12 12.02 -7.64
N PHE A 237 -19.75 10.84 -7.10
CA PHE A 237 -20.34 9.59 -7.58
C PHE A 237 -21.43 9.06 -6.64
N VAL A 238 -21.28 9.27 -5.34
CA VAL A 238 -22.19 8.68 -4.33
C VAL A 238 -23.28 9.68 -3.93
N LEU A 239 -22.93 10.80 -3.30
CA LEU A 239 -23.91 11.80 -2.84
C LEU A 239 -24.35 12.78 -3.93
N LYS A 240 -23.59 12.89 -5.02
CA LYS A 240 -23.85 13.78 -6.17
C LYS A 240 -24.03 15.24 -5.75
N ILE A 241 -23.18 15.71 -4.83
CA ILE A 241 -23.17 17.07 -4.30
C ILE A 241 -21.95 17.86 -4.81
N PRO A 242 -22.02 19.18 -4.93
CA PRO A 242 -20.89 20.02 -5.29
C PRO A 242 -19.72 19.86 -4.31
N GLN A 243 -18.49 19.81 -4.82
CA GLN A 243 -17.28 19.59 -4.04
C GLN A 243 -17.08 20.61 -2.89
N HIS A 244 -17.52 21.85 -3.07
CA HIS A 244 -17.42 22.88 -2.04
C HIS A 244 -18.41 22.71 -0.87
N LYS A 245 -19.33 21.74 -0.96
CA LYS A 245 -20.26 21.36 0.13
C LYS A 245 -19.75 20.18 0.96
N LEU A 246 -18.58 19.66 0.67
CA LEU A 246 -17.99 18.54 1.39
C LEU A 246 -16.54 18.84 1.74
N ARG A 247 -16.22 18.79 3.03
CA ARG A 247 -14.85 18.77 3.56
C ARG A 247 -14.55 17.39 4.11
N VAL A 248 -13.38 16.86 3.78
CA VAL A 248 -12.86 15.61 4.36
C VAL A 248 -11.59 15.93 5.14
N VAL A 249 -11.53 15.44 6.37
CA VAL A 249 -10.39 15.64 7.27
C VAL A 249 -9.89 14.27 7.75
N ALA A 250 -8.65 13.97 7.46
CA ALA A 250 -7.93 12.85 8.06
C ALA A 250 -6.92 13.43 9.08
N PRO A 251 -7.19 13.32 10.40
CA PRO A 251 -6.26 13.80 11.43
C PRO A 251 -5.07 12.85 11.59
N ASP A 252 -4.54 12.68 12.79
CA ASP A 252 -3.55 11.62 13.02
C ASP A 252 -4.16 10.24 12.72
N VAL A 253 -3.42 9.40 12.01
CA VAL A 253 -3.87 8.06 11.62
C VAL A 253 -2.86 7.02 12.10
N GLY A 254 -3.34 6.05 12.87
CA GLY A 254 -2.55 5.01 13.54
C GLY A 254 -2.28 3.79 12.66
N GLY A 255 -1.63 4.00 11.52
CA GLY A 255 -1.34 2.99 10.49
C GLY A 255 -2.43 2.90 9.43
N GLY A 256 -2.02 2.59 8.20
CA GLY A 256 -2.93 2.44 7.06
C GLY A 256 -2.66 1.16 6.29
N PHE A 257 -1.44 0.95 5.80
CA PHE A 257 -0.93 -0.24 5.10
C PHE A 257 -1.74 -0.65 3.86
N GLY A 258 -2.50 0.29 3.27
CA GLY A 258 -3.41 0.06 2.15
C GLY A 258 -4.88 0.00 2.58
N VAL A 259 -5.20 -0.51 3.75
CA VAL A 259 -6.59 -0.72 4.22
C VAL A 259 -7.38 0.57 4.34
N LYS A 260 -6.75 1.71 4.63
CA LYS A 260 -7.40 3.01 4.82
C LYS A 260 -7.36 3.92 3.58
N GLN A 261 -7.15 3.35 2.39
CA GLN A 261 -7.10 4.16 1.15
C GLN A 261 -8.38 4.08 0.30
N PHE A 262 -9.35 3.27 0.67
CA PHE A 262 -10.58 3.04 -0.09
C PHE A 262 -11.72 3.95 0.40
N LEU A 263 -12.74 4.14 -0.44
CA LEU A 263 -14.02 4.64 0.04
C LEU A 263 -14.82 3.45 0.56
N TYR A 264 -15.16 3.49 1.83
CA TYR A 264 -15.95 2.44 2.48
C TYR A 264 -17.43 2.82 2.64
N ALA A 265 -18.27 1.81 2.76
CA ALA A 265 -19.69 1.97 2.99
C ALA A 265 -19.99 2.83 4.24
N GLU A 266 -19.21 2.67 5.30
CA GLU A 266 -19.38 3.39 6.56
C GLU A 266 -19.19 4.89 6.40
N GLU A 267 -18.21 5.35 5.61
CA GLU A 267 -17.97 6.77 5.31
C GLU A 267 -19.14 7.38 4.52
N VAL A 268 -19.66 6.62 3.56
CA VAL A 268 -20.87 7.00 2.80
C VAL A 268 -22.05 7.15 3.73
N LEU A 269 -22.33 6.14 4.52
CA LEU A 269 -23.51 6.03 5.36
C LEU A 269 -23.53 7.06 6.47
N LEU A 270 -22.40 7.28 7.15
CA LEU A 270 -22.34 8.30 8.20
C LEU A 270 -22.52 9.70 7.63
N THR A 271 -21.93 10.00 6.46
CA THR A 271 -22.08 11.33 5.84
C THR A 271 -23.54 11.58 5.43
N TRP A 272 -24.17 10.59 4.78
CA TRP A 272 -25.56 10.67 4.40
C TRP A 272 -26.49 10.74 5.64
N ALA A 273 -26.28 9.87 6.63
CA ALA A 273 -27.11 9.82 7.84
C ALA A 273 -27.02 11.11 8.65
N ALA A 274 -25.84 11.76 8.76
CA ALA A 274 -25.70 13.05 9.43
C ALA A 274 -26.63 14.12 8.84
N GLY A 275 -26.77 14.14 7.51
CA GLY A 275 -27.74 15.00 6.82
C GLY A 275 -29.20 14.64 7.12
N LYS A 276 -29.51 13.35 7.27
CA LYS A 276 -30.88 12.86 7.56
C LYS A 276 -31.32 13.18 8.99
N VAL A 277 -30.40 12.97 9.96
CA VAL A 277 -30.71 13.17 11.39
C VAL A 277 -30.42 14.60 11.87
N GLY A 278 -29.76 15.43 11.07
CA GLY A 278 -29.44 16.83 11.37
C GLY A 278 -28.46 17.01 12.54
N ARG A 279 -27.58 16.04 12.78
CA ARG A 279 -26.59 16.05 13.88
C ARG A 279 -25.38 15.17 13.54
N PRO A 280 -24.22 15.40 14.21
CA PRO A 280 -23.05 14.57 13.98
C PRO A 280 -23.31 13.10 14.31
N VAL A 281 -22.80 12.18 13.48
CA VAL A 281 -22.86 10.73 13.70
C VAL A 281 -21.44 10.16 13.69
N LYS A 282 -21.13 9.38 14.73
CA LYS A 282 -19.81 8.73 14.92
C LYS A 282 -19.94 7.23 14.88
N TRP A 283 -18.98 6.60 14.19
CA TRP A 283 -18.74 5.16 14.25
C TRP A 283 -17.24 4.91 14.47
N VAL A 284 -16.95 3.89 15.27
CA VAL A 284 -15.59 3.39 15.49
C VAL A 284 -15.64 1.88 15.32
N ASN A 285 -14.82 1.38 14.39
CA ASN A 285 -14.71 -0.03 14.09
C ASN A 285 -14.15 -0.82 15.29
N GLU A 286 -14.71 -1.96 15.59
CA GLU A 286 -14.12 -2.92 16.51
C GLU A 286 -13.11 -3.82 15.77
N ARG A 287 -12.15 -4.39 16.49
CA ARG A 287 -11.13 -5.22 15.86
C ARG A 287 -11.73 -6.44 15.15
N SER A 288 -12.70 -7.12 15.78
CA SER A 288 -13.40 -8.25 15.18
C SER A 288 -14.26 -7.84 13.97
N GLU A 289 -14.92 -6.68 14.05
CA GLU A 289 -15.66 -6.10 12.93
C GLU A 289 -14.70 -5.78 11.75
N GLY A 290 -13.47 -5.30 12.04
CA GLY A 290 -12.47 -5.01 11.03
C GLY A 290 -12.08 -6.25 10.18
N PHE A 291 -12.03 -7.43 10.77
CA PHE A 291 -11.76 -8.67 10.03
C PHE A 291 -12.80 -8.97 8.95
N ILE A 292 -14.04 -8.54 9.11
CA ILE A 292 -15.16 -8.82 8.19
C ILE A 292 -15.66 -7.58 7.44
N SER A 293 -15.06 -6.41 7.63
CA SER A 293 -15.48 -5.16 6.97
C SER A 293 -14.36 -4.44 6.22
N ASP A 294 -13.10 -4.65 6.62
CA ASP A 294 -11.96 -4.05 5.93
C ASP A 294 -11.62 -4.88 4.68
N ALA A 295 -11.17 -4.22 3.60
CA ALA A 295 -10.70 -4.92 2.42
C ALA A 295 -9.45 -5.74 2.77
N HIS A 296 -9.38 -6.96 2.23
CA HIS A 296 -8.25 -7.87 2.41
C HIS A 296 -7.18 -7.64 1.33
N GLY A 297 -6.01 -8.26 1.49
CA GLY A 297 -4.92 -8.20 0.51
C GLY A 297 -4.56 -9.56 -0.06
N ARG A 298 -3.82 -9.56 -1.19
CA ARG A 298 -3.28 -10.74 -1.87
C ARG A 298 -4.36 -11.65 -2.49
N ASP A 299 -4.32 -12.97 -2.18
CA ASP A 299 -5.28 -14.01 -2.61
C ASP A 299 -5.19 -14.34 -4.11
N HIS A 300 -4.02 -14.83 -4.51
CA HIS A 300 -3.73 -15.29 -5.88
C HIS A 300 -3.34 -16.77 -5.89
N ILE A 301 -3.76 -17.48 -6.92
CA ILE A 301 -3.23 -18.79 -7.30
C ILE A 301 -2.54 -18.61 -8.65
N SER A 302 -1.28 -19.01 -8.75
CA SER A 302 -0.48 -18.76 -9.95
C SER A 302 0.28 -20.00 -10.39
N ASP A 303 0.20 -20.29 -11.70
CA ASP A 303 1.08 -21.24 -12.39
C ASP A 303 2.10 -20.46 -13.21
N ALA A 304 3.38 -20.78 -13.07
CA ALA A 304 4.45 -20.11 -13.76
C ALA A 304 5.47 -21.09 -14.36
N GLU A 305 6.00 -20.73 -15.51
CA GLU A 305 7.02 -21.44 -16.24
C GLU A 305 8.14 -20.48 -16.67
N LEU A 306 9.40 -20.89 -16.46
CA LEU A 306 10.59 -20.15 -16.89
C LEU A 306 11.36 -21.01 -17.89
N ALA A 307 11.52 -20.50 -19.09
CA ALA A 307 12.32 -21.10 -20.14
C ALA A 307 13.78 -20.63 -20.03
N LEU A 308 14.74 -21.59 -20.05
CA LEU A 308 16.17 -21.33 -19.91
C LEU A 308 16.96 -22.03 -21.02
N ASP A 309 18.10 -21.46 -21.40
CA ASP A 309 19.09 -22.14 -22.23
C ASP A 309 19.91 -23.16 -21.41
N ALA A 310 20.85 -23.86 -22.06
CA ALA A 310 21.68 -24.87 -21.43
C ALA A 310 22.62 -24.31 -20.32
N ASP A 311 22.93 -23.02 -20.38
CA ASP A 311 23.81 -22.33 -19.44
C ASP A 311 23.03 -21.66 -18.28
N GLY A 312 21.68 -21.68 -18.31
CA GLY A 312 20.82 -21.09 -17.27
C GLY A 312 20.42 -19.64 -17.53
N ARG A 313 20.57 -19.15 -18.77
CA ARG A 313 20.06 -17.82 -19.15
C ARG A 313 18.57 -17.87 -19.42
N PHE A 314 17.85 -16.86 -18.93
CA PHE A 314 16.42 -16.74 -19.10
C PHE A 314 16.08 -16.39 -20.55
N LEU A 315 15.20 -17.17 -21.15
CA LEU A 315 14.69 -16.97 -22.51
C LEU A 315 13.26 -16.45 -22.50
N GLY A 316 12.42 -16.92 -21.59
CA GLY A 316 11.03 -16.49 -21.51
C GLY A 316 10.34 -16.86 -20.20
N LEU A 317 9.35 -16.06 -19.81
CA LEU A 317 8.51 -16.27 -18.63
C LEU A 317 7.05 -16.31 -19.04
N LYS A 318 6.35 -17.35 -18.62
CA LYS A 318 4.91 -17.52 -18.80
C LYS A 318 4.22 -17.63 -17.46
N VAL A 319 3.19 -16.82 -17.21
CA VAL A 319 2.45 -16.79 -15.96
C VAL A 319 0.93 -16.83 -16.24
N ARG A 320 0.23 -17.65 -15.46
CA ARG A 320 -1.23 -17.67 -15.40
C ARG A 320 -1.65 -17.53 -13.95
N THR A 321 -2.53 -16.56 -13.67
CA THR A 321 -2.98 -16.25 -12.32
C THR A 321 -4.49 -16.22 -12.26
N ILE A 322 -5.06 -16.79 -11.21
CA ILE A 322 -6.44 -16.58 -10.80
C ILE A 322 -6.40 -15.71 -9.55
N ALA A 323 -7.09 -14.57 -9.58
CA ALA A 323 -7.12 -13.58 -8.52
C ALA A 323 -8.53 -13.40 -7.96
N ASN A 324 -8.67 -13.45 -6.65
CA ASN A 324 -9.95 -13.25 -5.97
C ASN A 324 -10.31 -11.75 -5.91
N MET A 325 -11.54 -11.42 -6.31
CA MET A 325 -12.10 -10.07 -6.17
C MET A 325 -13.02 -9.92 -4.95
N GLY A 326 -13.42 -11.05 -4.34
CA GLY A 326 -14.41 -11.08 -3.27
C GLY A 326 -15.85 -10.94 -3.78
N GLY A 327 -16.79 -10.62 -2.89
CA GLY A 327 -18.21 -10.46 -3.19
C GLY A 327 -18.54 -9.16 -3.93
N TYR A 328 -17.61 -8.20 -3.96
CA TYR A 328 -17.74 -6.91 -4.64
C TYR A 328 -16.38 -6.37 -5.07
N LEU A 329 -16.35 -5.48 -6.04
CA LEU A 329 -15.15 -4.72 -6.35
C LEU A 329 -14.89 -3.67 -5.26
N SER A 330 -13.65 -3.60 -4.79
CA SER A 330 -13.14 -2.49 -3.99
C SER A 330 -12.64 -1.37 -4.90
N THR A 331 -12.24 -0.24 -4.32
CA THR A 331 -11.91 0.99 -5.06
C THR A 331 -10.83 0.78 -6.14
N PHE A 332 -9.80 -0.02 -5.86
CA PHE A 332 -8.68 -0.27 -6.78
C PHE A 332 -8.40 -1.76 -7.01
N GLY A 333 -9.25 -2.65 -6.50
CA GLY A 333 -9.07 -4.10 -6.50
C GLY A 333 -8.55 -4.69 -7.82
N PRO A 334 -9.16 -4.40 -8.99
CA PRO A 334 -8.73 -4.94 -10.27
C PRO A 334 -7.30 -4.60 -10.69
N ASN A 335 -6.76 -3.45 -10.24
CA ASN A 335 -5.41 -3.00 -10.56
C ASN A 335 -4.30 -3.83 -9.88
N ILE A 336 -4.61 -4.42 -8.73
CA ILE A 336 -3.61 -5.11 -7.90
C ILE A 336 -3.07 -6.36 -8.61
N PRO A 337 -3.92 -7.34 -9.02
CA PRO A 337 -3.45 -8.55 -9.70
C PRO A 337 -3.09 -8.33 -11.18
N THR A 338 -3.38 -7.17 -11.75
CA THR A 338 -3.12 -6.85 -13.16
C THR A 338 -1.89 -5.96 -13.31
N ASN A 339 -2.08 -4.63 -13.37
CA ASN A 339 -0.97 -3.72 -13.67
C ASN A 339 0.12 -3.73 -12.59
N LEU A 340 -0.21 -3.76 -11.30
CA LEU A 340 0.79 -3.73 -10.24
C LEU A 340 1.53 -5.06 -10.07
N TYR A 341 0.99 -6.14 -10.56
CA TYR A 341 1.59 -7.47 -10.57
C TYR A 341 2.27 -7.76 -11.92
N GLY A 342 1.51 -7.75 -13.02
CA GLY A 342 1.99 -8.18 -14.33
C GLY A 342 3.14 -7.34 -14.87
N LEU A 343 3.12 -6.02 -14.66
CA LEU A 343 4.16 -5.11 -15.15
C LEU A 343 5.51 -5.25 -14.40
N LEU A 344 5.54 -5.95 -13.28
CA LEU A 344 6.76 -6.15 -12.46
C LEU A 344 7.33 -7.57 -12.58
N LEU A 345 6.75 -8.44 -13.41
CA LEU A 345 7.25 -9.81 -13.64
C LEU A 345 8.61 -9.89 -14.35
N ALA A 346 9.12 -8.79 -14.90
CA ALA A 346 10.51 -8.72 -15.34
C ALA A 346 11.49 -8.76 -14.14
N GLY A 347 11.07 -8.32 -12.95
CA GLY A 347 11.95 -8.22 -11.79
C GLY A 347 13.20 -7.40 -12.11
N VAL A 348 14.34 -7.86 -11.61
CA VAL A 348 15.66 -7.27 -11.89
C VAL A 348 16.39 -7.97 -13.04
N TYR A 349 15.66 -8.76 -13.85
CA TYR A 349 16.27 -9.68 -14.84
C TYR A 349 16.05 -9.21 -16.28
N THR A 350 16.93 -9.67 -17.15
CA THR A 350 16.93 -9.41 -18.59
C THR A 350 16.11 -10.43 -19.39
N THR A 351 15.03 -10.98 -18.80
CA THR A 351 14.14 -11.93 -19.48
C THR A 351 13.57 -11.30 -20.76
N PRO A 352 13.88 -11.82 -21.96
CA PRO A 352 13.56 -11.12 -23.20
C PRO A 352 12.08 -11.25 -23.61
N ALA A 353 11.37 -12.28 -23.17
CA ALA A 353 9.99 -12.54 -23.53
C ALA A 353 9.16 -12.87 -22.29
N ILE A 354 8.06 -12.17 -22.08
CA ILE A 354 7.14 -12.37 -20.95
C ILE A 354 5.71 -12.36 -21.46
N HIS A 355 4.91 -13.31 -20.97
CA HIS A 355 3.46 -13.31 -21.14
C HIS A 355 2.80 -13.63 -19.80
N CYS A 356 1.87 -12.78 -19.39
CA CYS A 356 1.09 -12.97 -18.17
C CYS A 356 -0.39 -12.85 -18.48
N ALA A 357 -1.18 -13.85 -18.05
CA ALA A 357 -2.63 -13.84 -18.10
C ALA A 357 -3.21 -13.89 -16.69
N VAL A 358 -4.18 -13.04 -16.38
CA VAL A 358 -4.84 -12.95 -15.08
C VAL A 358 -6.36 -13.01 -15.24
N LYS A 359 -6.97 -13.98 -14.56
CA LYS A 359 -8.43 -14.08 -14.42
C LYS A 359 -8.86 -13.55 -13.06
N GLY A 360 -9.64 -12.45 -13.05
CA GLY A 360 -10.29 -11.94 -11.83
C GLY A 360 -11.63 -12.65 -11.59
N VAL A 361 -11.85 -13.14 -10.37
CA VAL A 361 -12.99 -14.00 -10.03
C VAL A 361 -13.75 -13.47 -8.81
N PHE A 362 -15.06 -13.36 -8.90
CA PHE A 362 -15.94 -13.09 -7.75
C PHE A 362 -16.11 -14.33 -6.88
N THR A 363 -16.12 -14.16 -5.57
CA THR A 363 -16.41 -15.19 -4.56
C THR A 363 -17.21 -14.60 -3.40
N ASN A 364 -17.85 -15.42 -2.57
CA ASN A 364 -18.57 -14.96 -1.39
C ASN A 364 -17.64 -14.65 -0.21
N THR A 365 -16.58 -13.90 -0.47
CA THR A 365 -15.60 -13.46 0.54
C THR A 365 -15.51 -11.93 0.60
N ILE A 366 -14.83 -11.40 1.60
CA ILE A 366 -14.56 -9.95 1.72
C ILE A 366 -13.84 -9.47 0.43
N PRO A 367 -14.14 -8.27 -0.08
CA PRO A 367 -13.41 -7.68 -1.22
C PRO A 367 -11.90 -7.65 -1.00
N VAL A 368 -11.14 -7.87 -2.08
CA VAL A 368 -9.68 -7.80 -2.07
C VAL A 368 -9.23 -6.48 -2.71
N ASP A 369 -8.22 -5.84 -2.13
CA ASP A 369 -7.60 -4.63 -2.65
C ASP A 369 -6.14 -4.53 -2.16
N ALA A 370 -5.56 -3.34 -2.19
CA ALA A 370 -4.17 -3.11 -1.84
C ALA A 370 -3.87 -3.42 -0.36
N TYR A 371 -2.86 -4.23 -0.15
CA TYR A 371 -2.12 -4.38 1.09
C TYR A 371 -0.65 -4.05 0.80
N ARG A 372 0.09 -3.48 1.75
CA ARG A 372 1.46 -2.96 1.60
C ARG A 372 2.28 -3.76 0.57
N GLY A 373 2.74 -3.07 -0.48
CA GLY A 373 3.39 -3.67 -1.64
C GLY A 373 2.47 -3.87 -2.86
N ALA A 374 1.22 -4.30 -2.68
CA ALA A 374 0.13 -4.32 -3.67
C ALA A 374 0.54 -4.83 -5.07
N GLY A 375 0.50 -6.12 -5.33
CA GLY A 375 0.90 -6.77 -6.59
C GLY A 375 2.40 -7.04 -6.71
N ARG A 376 3.26 -6.18 -6.16
CA ARG A 376 4.72 -6.34 -6.23
C ARG A 376 5.27 -7.46 -5.35
N PRO A 377 4.81 -7.66 -4.10
CA PRO A 377 5.18 -8.84 -3.32
C PRO A 377 4.76 -10.15 -3.98
N GLU A 378 3.57 -10.16 -4.62
CA GLU A 378 3.04 -11.32 -5.33
C GLU A 378 3.90 -11.66 -6.56
N ALA A 379 4.29 -10.66 -7.34
CA ALA A 379 5.18 -10.82 -8.49
C ALA A 379 6.58 -11.28 -8.07
N THR A 380 7.15 -10.65 -7.03
CA THR A 380 8.47 -11.01 -6.49
C THR A 380 8.47 -12.42 -5.92
N PHE A 381 7.46 -12.79 -5.15
CA PHE A 381 7.35 -14.14 -4.59
C PHE A 381 7.32 -15.20 -5.69
N LEU A 382 6.47 -15.02 -6.71
CA LEU A 382 6.39 -15.94 -7.83
C LEU A 382 7.73 -16.06 -8.55
N LEU A 383 8.32 -14.94 -8.94
CA LEU A 383 9.54 -14.89 -9.73
C LEU A 383 10.72 -15.49 -8.97
N GLU A 384 10.95 -15.10 -7.72
CA GLU A 384 12.10 -15.52 -6.91
C GLU A 384 11.98 -16.99 -6.45
N ARG A 385 10.76 -17.50 -6.27
CA ARG A 385 10.54 -18.94 -6.07
C ARG A 385 10.85 -19.74 -7.33
N LEU A 386 10.42 -19.28 -8.49
CA LEU A 386 10.64 -19.95 -9.76
C LEU A 386 12.14 -19.95 -10.14
N VAL A 387 12.86 -18.87 -9.86
CA VAL A 387 14.33 -18.79 -10.04
C VAL A 387 15.06 -19.79 -9.13
N ASP A 388 14.63 -19.96 -7.88
CA ASP A 388 15.22 -20.96 -6.97
C ASP A 388 14.94 -22.40 -7.43
N VAL A 389 13.73 -22.67 -7.97
CA VAL A 389 13.40 -23.98 -8.58
C VAL A 389 14.32 -24.25 -9.78
N ALA A 390 14.46 -23.27 -10.69
CA ALA A 390 15.35 -23.40 -11.85
C ALA A 390 16.82 -23.64 -11.44
N ALA A 391 17.30 -22.92 -10.43
CA ALA A 391 18.65 -23.11 -9.89
C ALA A 391 18.87 -24.53 -9.37
N ALA A 392 17.90 -25.05 -8.60
CA ALA A 392 17.97 -26.42 -8.05
C ALA A 392 17.92 -27.51 -9.14
N GLU A 393 17.02 -27.37 -10.12
CA GLU A 393 16.86 -28.34 -11.21
C GLU A 393 18.07 -28.38 -12.16
N MET A 394 18.73 -27.25 -12.40
CA MET A 394 19.92 -27.14 -13.26
C MET A 394 21.23 -27.34 -12.49
N GLY A 395 21.18 -27.43 -11.15
CA GLY A 395 22.40 -27.57 -10.33
C GLY A 395 23.27 -26.31 -10.33
N ILE A 396 22.70 -25.12 -10.56
CA ILE A 396 23.37 -23.81 -10.56
C ILE A 396 23.23 -23.20 -9.18
N ASP A 397 24.29 -22.51 -8.69
CA ASP A 397 24.18 -21.75 -7.42
C ASP A 397 23.11 -20.65 -7.53
N ARG A 398 22.32 -20.49 -6.47
CA ARG A 398 21.18 -19.57 -6.43
C ARG A 398 21.57 -18.10 -6.61
N ALA A 399 22.74 -17.70 -6.12
CA ALA A 399 23.25 -16.35 -6.33
C ALA A 399 23.80 -16.20 -7.76
N GLU A 400 24.42 -17.26 -8.33
CA GLU A 400 24.98 -17.22 -9.66
C GLU A 400 23.92 -17.15 -10.77
N ILE A 401 22.84 -17.96 -10.69
CA ILE A 401 21.75 -17.89 -11.67
C ILE A 401 21.10 -16.49 -11.70
N ARG A 402 21.01 -15.83 -10.56
CA ARG A 402 20.56 -14.44 -10.47
C ARG A 402 21.56 -13.49 -11.13
N ARG A 403 22.84 -13.57 -10.75
CA ARG A 403 23.90 -12.66 -11.23
C ARG A 403 24.04 -12.69 -12.75
N MET A 404 23.97 -13.87 -13.37
CA MET A 404 24.10 -14.00 -14.83
C MET A 404 22.92 -13.44 -15.63
N ASN A 405 21.73 -13.36 -14.99
CA ASN A 405 20.50 -12.89 -15.63
C ASN A 405 20.10 -11.46 -15.24
N MET A 406 20.79 -10.84 -14.27
CA MET A 406 20.49 -9.48 -13.83
C MET A 406 20.82 -8.41 -14.87
N ILE A 407 19.98 -7.39 -14.92
CA ILE A 407 20.25 -6.16 -15.65
C ILE A 407 21.55 -5.55 -15.15
N ASP A 408 22.47 -5.21 -16.06
CA ASP A 408 23.71 -4.54 -15.73
C ASP A 408 23.48 -3.04 -15.49
N ALA A 409 24.22 -2.43 -14.57
CA ALA A 409 24.11 -0.99 -14.29
C ALA A 409 24.31 -0.12 -15.55
N ALA A 410 25.13 -0.59 -16.50
CA ALA A 410 25.35 0.11 -17.77
C ALA A 410 24.17 0.03 -18.77
N GLN A 411 23.17 -0.83 -18.51
CA GLN A 411 22.01 -1.01 -19.38
C GLN A 411 20.85 -0.07 -19.05
N TYR A 412 20.94 0.67 -17.92
CA TYR A 412 19.91 1.65 -17.57
C TYR A 412 20.05 2.94 -18.40
N PRO A 413 18.91 3.56 -18.84
CA PRO A 413 17.53 3.13 -18.60
C PRO A 413 17.21 1.84 -19.37
N TYR A 414 16.53 0.88 -18.69
CA TYR A 414 16.23 -0.44 -19.21
C TYR A 414 14.74 -0.61 -19.53
N GLN A 415 14.41 -0.85 -20.81
CA GLN A 415 13.05 -1.14 -21.25
C GLN A 415 12.73 -2.62 -21.01
N THR A 416 11.75 -2.91 -20.15
CA THR A 416 11.25 -4.27 -19.95
C THR A 416 10.30 -4.71 -21.07
N PRO A 417 10.09 -6.02 -21.28
CA PRO A 417 9.10 -6.50 -22.24
C PRO A 417 7.63 -6.29 -21.78
N VAL A 418 7.42 -5.81 -20.57
CA VAL A 418 6.09 -5.58 -19.96
C VAL A 418 5.81 -4.09 -19.66
N ILE A 419 6.14 -3.22 -20.60
CA ILE A 419 5.80 -1.77 -20.66
C ILE A 419 6.73 -0.88 -19.84
N VAL A 420 7.06 -1.21 -18.57
CA VAL A 420 7.80 -0.31 -17.69
C VAL A 420 9.25 -0.11 -18.15
N ASN A 421 9.77 1.10 -17.94
CA ASN A 421 11.14 1.49 -18.28
C ASN A 421 11.86 1.91 -16.99
N TYR A 422 12.82 1.09 -16.54
CA TYR A 422 13.58 1.35 -15.32
C TYR A 422 14.61 2.45 -15.58
N ASP A 423 14.55 3.55 -14.83
CA ASP A 423 15.40 4.73 -15.05
C ASP A 423 16.81 4.58 -14.47
N SER A 424 16.95 3.88 -13.36
CA SER A 424 18.23 3.73 -12.64
C SER A 424 18.22 2.51 -11.73
N GLY A 425 19.38 1.91 -11.47
CA GLY A 425 19.56 0.79 -10.55
C GLY A 425 20.91 0.11 -10.68
N ASP A 426 21.30 -0.67 -9.68
CA ASP A 426 22.43 -1.60 -9.70
C ASP A 426 22.11 -2.85 -8.88
N PRO A 427 21.30 -3.78 -9.44
CA PRO A 427 20.92 -4.99 -8.72
C PRO A 427 22.09 -5.92 -8.43
N LYS A 428 23.16 -5.89 -9.27
CA LYS A 428 24.36 -6.68 -9.03
C LYS A 428 25.14 -6.20 -7.81
N ALA A 429 25.22 -4.87 -7.61
CA ALA A 429 25.86 -4.31 -6.42
C ALA A 429 25.05 -4.62 -5.15
N CYS A 430 23.70 -4.55 -5.22
CA CYS A 430 22.83 -4.94 -4.10
C CYS A 430 23.05 -6.42 -3.73
N LEU A 431 23.05 -7.31 -4.73
CA LEU A 431 23.29 -8.74 -4.51
C LEU A 431 24.68 -8.99 -3.90
N ALA A 432 25.73 -8.41 -4.49
CA ALA A 432 27.11 -8.60 -4.02
C ALA A 432 27.25 -8.15 -2.55
N LYS A 433 26.68 -6.98 -2.20
CA LYS A 433 26.71 -6.48 -0.83
C LYS A 433 25.90 -7.35 0.12
N ALA A 434 24.73 -7.82 -0.28
CA ALA A 434 23.90 -8.72 0.54
C ALA A 434 24.62 -10.04 0.84
N LEU A 435 25.28 -10.65 -0.16
CA LEU A 435 26.06 -11.88 0.02
C LEU A 435 27.23 -11.67 0.99
N GLU A 436 27.93 -10.52 0.91
CA GLU A 436 29.03 -10.17 1.81
C GLU A 436 28.52 -10.02 3.25
N VAL A 437 27.56 -9.12 3.50
CA VAL A 437 27.10 -8.79 4.86
C VAL A 437 26.25 -9.91 5.47
N GLY A 438 25.46 -10.63 4.65
CA GLY A 438 24.70 -11.83 5.03
C GLY A 438 25.56 -13.07 5.22
N LYS A 439 26.89 -12.97 5.02
CA LYS A 439 27.89 -14.05 5.22
C LYS A 439 27.49 -15.34 4.48
N TRP A 440 27.08 -15.20 3.22
CA TRP A 440 26.61 -16.31 2.38
C TRP A 440 27.57 -17.49 2.35
N ASP A 441 28.86 -17.25 2.08
CA ASP A 441 29.88 -18.29 1.92
C ASP A 441 30.11 -19.16 3.18
N GLY A 442 29.80 -18.62 4.38
CA GLY A 442 29.90 -19.33 5.64
C GLY A 442 28.71 -20.22 5.99
N PHE A 443 27.68 -20.27 5.16
CA PHE A 443 26.40 -20.91 5.50
C PHE A 443 26.55 -22.44 5.72
N ALA A 444 27.35 -23.15 4.93
CA ALA A 444 27.52 -24.60 5.05
C ALA A 444 27.99 -25.03 6.46
N ALA A 445 28.89 -24.29 7.07
CA ALA A 445 29.35 -24.56 8.45
C ALA A 445 28.21 -24.33 9.46
N ARG A 446 27.46 -23.25 9.33
CA ARG A 446 26.31 -22.96 10.21
C ARG A 446 25.19 -23.99 10.07
N LYS A 447 24.96 -24.49 8.85
CA LYS A 447 23.98 -25.58 8.57
C LYS A 447 24.42 -26.87 9.27
N ALA A 448 25.71 -27.24 9.19
CA ALA A 448 26.27 -28.42 9.85
C ALA A 448 26.18 -28.32 11.40
N GLU A 449 26.40 -27.13 11.95
CA GLU A 449 26.26 -26.90 13.40
C GLU A 449 24.79 -27.07 13.85
N SER A 450 23.82 -26.59 13.10
CA SER A 450 22.39 -26.81 13.40
C SER A 450 22.02 -28.31 13.29
N ALA A 451 22.51 -28.99 12.26
CA ALA A 451 22.28 -30.41 12.08
C ALA A 451 22.83 -31.28 13.24
N ALA A 452 23.99 -30.89 13.80
CA ALA A 452 24.56 -31.56 14.99
C ALA A 452 23.66 -31.42 16.25
N ARG A 453 22.74 -30.44 16.26
CA ARG A 453 21.74 -30.27 17.31
C ARG A 453 20.37 -30.85 16.95
N GLY A 454 20.26 -31.58 15.81
CA GLY A 454 18.99 -32.13 15.32
C GLY A 454 18.06 -31.09 14.73
N ARG A 455 18.57 -29.93 14.29
CA ARG A 455 17.80 -28.84 13.68
C ARG A 455 18.05 -28.76 12.18
N LEU A 456 17.05 -28.30 11.42
CA LEU A 456 17.13 -28.09 9.97
C LEU A 456 17.32 -26.61 9.69
N ARG A 457 18.53 -26.21 9.24
CA ARG A 457 18.85 -24.82 8.93
C ARG A 457 18.80 -24.60 7.43
N GLY A 458 18.19 -23.46 7.02
CA GLY A 458 18.13 -23.02 5.64
C GLY A 458 18.47 -21.56 5.48
N ILE A 459 18.96 -21.19 4.29
CA ILE A 459 19.24 -19.81 3.90
C ILE A 459 18.44 -19.47 2.65
N GLY A 460 17.81 -18.30 2.62
CA GLY A 460 17.04 -17.78 1.50
C GLY A 460 17.63 -16.49 0.96
N LEU A 461 17.50 -16.32 -0.33
CA LEU A 461 17.89 -15.14 -1.07
C LEU A 461 16.72 -14.66 -1.92
N CYS A 462 16.49 -13.36 -1.95
CA CYS A 462 15.55 -12.70 -2.84
C CYS A 462 16.18 -11.44 -3.41
N THR A 463 15.90 -11.16 -4.69
CA THR A 463 16.23 -9.89 -5.34
C THR A 463 14.96 -9.31 -5.95
N TYR A 464 14.79 -7.99 -5.88
CA TYR A 464 13.52 -7.40 -6.28
C TYR A 464 13.68 -5.95 -6.78
N VAL A 465 12.65 -5.48 -7.46
CA VAL A 465 12.44 -4.08 -7.82
C VAL A 465 11.01 -3.69 -7.49
N GLU A 466 10.81 -2.44 -7.07
CA GLU A 466 9.49 -1.83 -6.90
C GLU A 466 9.29 -0.74 -7.95
N ALA A 467 8.07 -0.60 -8.50
CA ALA A 467 7.62 0.61 -9.18
C ALA A 467 6.89 1.50 -8.17
N CYS A 468 7.52 2.59 -7.79
CA CYS A 468 6.96 3.55 -6.84
C CYS A 468 6.44 4.82 -7.51
N GLY A 469 5.67 5.61 -6.74
CA GLY A 469 5.15 6.89 -7.18
C GLY A 469 3.84 6.79 -7.93
N LEU A 470 3.54 5.64 -8.53
CA LEU A 470 2.34 5.36 -9.35
C LEU A 470 1.98 6.51 -10.30
N ALA A 471 2.96 7.01 -11.05
CA ALA A 471 2.86 8.16 -11.95
C ALA A 471 3.84 7.95 -13.13
N PRO A 472 3.66 8.56 -14.27
CA PRO A 472 2.87 9.77 -14.53
C PRO A 472 1.39 9.50 -14.78
N SER A 473 0.55 10.52 -14.58
CA SER A 473 -0.89 10.46 -14.80
C SER A 473 -1.26 9.89 -16.17
N ARG A 474 -0.54 10.27 -17.20
CA ARG A 474 -0.78 9.81 -18.58
C ARG A 474 -0.62 8.29 -18.74
N ILE A 475 0.39 7.68 -18.12
CA ILE A 475 0.62 6.23 -18.20
C ILE A 475 -0.47 5.52 -17.42
N VAL A 476 -0.72 5.89 -16.15
CA VAL A 476 -1.71 5.19 -15.33
C VAL A 476 -3.14 5.34 -15.83
N GLN A 477 -3.47 6.45 -16.52
CA GLN A 477 -4.76 6.59 -17.19
C GLN A 477 -4.91 5.59 -18.35
N SER A 478 -3.84 5.33 -19.10
CA SER A 478 -3.85 4.28 -20.12
C SER A 478 -3.96 2.87 -19.56
N LEU A 479 -3.64 2.70 -18.26
CA LEU A 479 -3.77 1.45 -17.50
C LEU A 479 -5.08 1.34 -16.71
N GLY A 480 -6.02 2.30 -16.88
CA GLY A 480 -7.36 2.24 -16.30
C GLY A 480 -7.64 3.17 -15.12
N ALA A 481 -6.67 4.00 -14.68
CA ALA A 481 -6.93 5.01 -13.66
C ALA A 481 -7.92 6.07 -14.16
N ARG A 482 -8.91 6.39 -13.35
CA ARG A 482 -9.98 7.35 -13.71
C ARG A 482 -9.71 8.78 -13.21
N ALA A 483 -8.48 9.07 -12.76
CA ALA A 483 -8.03 10.39 -12.29
C ALA A 483 -6.55 10.62 -12.60
N GLY A 484 -6.13 11.89 -12.63
CA GLY A 484 -4.72 12.25 -12.64
C GLY A 484 -4.09 11.98 -11.28
N ILE A 485 -2.83 11.57 -11.24
CA ILE A 485 -2.13 11.16 -10.00
C ILE A 485 -0.89 12.01 -9.69
N PHE A 486 -1.01 13.31 -9.94
CA PHE A 486 -0.04 14.33 -9.54
C PHE A 486 -0.14 14.66 -8.03
N GLU A 487 0.79 15.48 -7.52
CA GLU A 487 0.78 15.97 -6.15
C GLU A 487 0.97 17.47 -6.10
N SER A 488 0.50 18.10 -5.01
CA SER A 488 0.69 19.53 -4.77
C SER A 488 1.38 19.80 -3.44
N ALA A 489 2.15 20.88 -3.39
CA ALA A 489 2.68 21.44 -2.17
C ALA A 489 2.67 22.97 -2.22
N THR A 490 2.35 23.59 -1.09
CA THR A 490 2.44 25.04 -0.87
C THR A 490 3.42 25.31 0.26
N VAL A 491 4.33 26.25 0.06
CA VAL A 491 5.27 26.73 1.09
C VAL A 491 4.93 28.16 1.41
N ARG A 492 4.48 28.39 2.64
CA ARG A 492 4.14 29.72 3.18
C ARG A 492 5.19 30.10 4.21
N VAL A 493 5.94 31.16 3.93
CA VAL A 493 6.83 31.80 4.89
C VAL A 493 6.08 32.91 5.60
N HIS A 494 5.99 32.87 6.92
CA HIS A 494 5.33 33.89 7.73
C HIS A 494 6.23 35.11 7.92
N ALA A 495 5.66 36.26 8.31
CA ALA A 495 6.39 37.47 8.57
C ALA A 495 7.51 37.32 9.64
N THR A 496 7.39 36.32 10.51
CA THR A 496 8.39 35.97 11.53
C THR A 496 9.54 35.11 10.99
N GLY A 497 9.44 34.66 9.71
CA GLY A 497 10.40 33.75 9.08
C GLY A 497 10.16 32.27 9.37
N ASP A 498 9.09 31.90 10.10
CA ASP A 498 8.63 30.53 10.25
C ASP A 498 7.93 30.07 8.97
N VAL A 499 7.87 28.75 8.75
CA VAL A 499 7.31 28.18 7.52
C VAL A 499 6.20 27.22 7.84
N THR A 500 5.09 27.33 7.11
CA THR A 500 4.04 26.31 7.04
C THR A 500 4.07 25.66 5.64
N VAL A 501 4.21 24.33 5.61
CA VAL A 501 4.06 23.50 4.42
C VAL A 501 2.64 22.95 4.39
N LEU A 502 1.92 23.15 3.30
CA LEU A 502 0.63 22.51 3.02
C LEU A 502 0.87 21.50 1.91
N ILE A 503 0.63 20.20 2.16
CA ILE A 503 0.99 19.15 1.21
C ILE A 503 -0.11 18.10 1.07
N GLY A 504 -0.33 17.64 -0.15
CA GLY A 504 -1.41 16.69 -0.47
C GLY A 504 -1.15 15.25 -0.06
N THR A 505 0.10 14.86 0.22
CA THR A 505 0.40 13.54 0.82
C THR A 505 -0.07 13.51 2.27
N HIS A 506 -0.41 12.32 2.78
CA HIS A 506 -0.89 12.14 4.15
C HIS A 506 0.06 11.25 4.97
N SER A 507 0.33 11.63 6.23
CA SER A 507 1.10 10.81 7.15
C SER A 507 0.18 9.92 7.99
N HIS A 508 0.54 8.64 8.10
CA HIS A 508 -0.11 7.68 9.00
C HIS A 508 0.93 6.84 9.76
N GLY A 509 2.02 7.54 10.18
CA GLY A 509 3.10 7.02 11.01
C GLY A 509 4.48 6.98 10.35
N GLN A 510 4.62 7.39 9.08
CA GLN A 510 5.88 7.28 8.32
C GLN A 510 6.90 8.40 8.61
N GLY A 511 6.59 9.36 9.47
CA GLY A 511 7.54 10.43 9.82
C GLY A 511 7.60 11.57 8.79
N HIS A 512 6.53 11.83 8.05
CA HIS A 512 6.52 12.86 6.99
C HIS A 512 6.67 14.29 7.55
N GLU A 513 6.16 14.59 8.75
CA GLU A 513 6.36 15.91 9.36
C GLU A 513 7.84 16.23 9.55
N THR A 514 8.62 15.21 9.90
CA THR A 514 10.06 15.31 10.07
C THR A 514 10.80 15.39 8.73
N THR A 515 10.55 14.44 7.81
CA THR A 515 11.29 14.36 6.54
C THR A 515 11.00 15.54 5.62
N PHE A 516 9.76 16.03 5.56
CA PHE A 516 9.44 17.22 4.76
C PHE A 516 10.00 18.50 5.38
N ALA A 517 10.02 18.60 6.72
CA ALA A 517 10.72 19.68 7.38
C ALA A 517 12.23 19.67 7.09
N GLN A 518 12.89 18.48 7.02
CA GLN A 518 14.30 18.35 6.63
C GLN A 518 14.55 18.87 5.20
N ILE A 519 13.67 18.57 4.25
CA ILE A 519 13.79 19.07 2.86
C ILE A 519 13.74 20.59 2.81
N VAL A 520 12.79 21.21 3.50
CA VAL A 520 12.66 22.69 3.53
C VAL A 520 13.82 23.32 4.30
N SER A 521 14.21 22.71 5.44
CA SER A 521 15.36 23.11 6.24
C SER A 521 16.65 23.16 5.41
N GLU A 522 16.92 22.12 4.63
CA GLU A 522 18.08 22.03 3.72
C GLU A 522 18.09 23.17 2.71
N LYS A 523 16.92 23.47 2.11
CA LYS A 523 16.83 24.46 1.02
C LYS A 523 16.83 25.90 1.50
N LEU A 524 16.19 26.19 2.63
CA LEU A 524 16.06 27.55 3.16
C LEU A 524 17.10 27.89 4.25
N ASP A 525 17.88 26.92 4.70
CA ASP A 525 18.84 27.02 5.81
C ASP A 525 18.19 27.57 7.10
N ILE A 526 17.01 27.06 7.43
CA ILE A 526 16.27 27.38 8.67
C ILE A 526 16.10 26.11 9.53
N PRO A 527 16.06 26.23 10.86
CA PRO A 527 15.86 25.08 11.73
C PRO A 527 14.56 24.31 11.43
N ALA A 528 14.60 22.97 11.44
CA ALA A 528 13.44 22.14 11.15
C ALA A 528 12.29 22.28 12.15
N ASP A 529 12.53 22.73 13.37
CA ASP A 529 11.52 23.02 14.40
C ASP A 529 10.69 24.28 14.09
N ARG A 530 11.20 25.18 13.22
CA ARG A 530 10.49 26.35 12.71
C ARG A 530 9.64 26.07 11.46
N ILE A 531 9.53 24.79 11.07
CA ILE A 531 8.76 24.35 9.90
C ILE A 531 7.60 23.48 10.37
N GLU A 532 6.38 23.95 10.15
CA GLU A 532 5.16 23.17 10.36
C GLU A 532 4.77 22.46 9.07
N VAL A 533 4.35 21.20 9.15
CA VAL A 533 3.83 20.44 7.99
C VAL A 533 2.38 20.08 8.24
N VAL A 534 1.50 20.51 7.35
CA VAL A 534 0.04 20.34 7.40
C VAL A 534 -0.41 19.47 6.24
N PHE A 535 -1.18 18.43 6.55
CA PHE A 535 -1.77 17.50 5.58
C PHE A 535 -3.17 17.07 6.03
N GLY A 536 -3.88 16.31 5.20
CA GLY A 536 -5.10 15.62 5.58
C GLY A 536 -6.39 16.47 5.63
N ASP A 537 -6.38 17.74 5.24
CA ASP A 537 -7.55 18.63 5.27
C ASP A 537 -7.83 19.20 3.88
N THR A 538 -8.94 18.78 3.28
CA THR A 538 -9.28 19.10 1.89
C THR A 538 -9.75 20.56 1.67
N ASP A 539 -9.94 21.33 2.73
CA ASP A 539 -10.22 22.76 2.62
C ASP A 539 -8.96 23.61 2.76
N LYS A 540 -7.89 23.07 3.38
CA LYS A 540 -6.60 23.75 3.52
C LYS A 540 -5.66 23.47 2.34
N ILE A 541 -5.78 22.29 1.75
CA ILE A 541 -4.89 21.79 0.70
C ILE A 541 -5.71 21.71 -0.58
N GLN A 542 -5.20 22.30 -1.65
CA GLN A 542 -5.94 22.39 -2.90
C GLN A 542 -6.24 21.03 -3.52
N PHE A 543 -5.26 20.13 -3.54
CA PHE A 543 -5.39 18.78 -4.08
C PHE A 543 -4.25 17.88 -3.62
N GLY A 544 -4.50 16.59 -3.52
CA GLY A 544 -3.48 15.58 -3.26
C GLY A 544 -4.06 14.18 -3.33
N LEU A 545 -3.18 13.22 -3.60
CA LEU A 545 -3.57 11.81 -3.67
C LEU A 545 -3.11 11.00 -2.45
N GLY A 546 -2.77 11.68 -1.35
CA GLY A 546 -2.43 11.00 -0.12
C GLY A 546 -1.16 10.13 -0.24
N THR A 547 -1.12 9.02 0.50
CA THR A 547 0.07 8.16 0.59
C THR A 547 -0.24 6.70 0.34
N TYR A 548 0.38 6.15 -0.69
CA TYR A 548 0.36 4.74 -1.13
C TYR A 548 1.47 4.52 -2.14
N GLY A 549 1.81 3.27 -2.47
CA GLY A 549 2.77 2.95 -3.54
C GLY A 549 4.11 3.67 -3.39
N SER A 550 4.56 3.88 -2.17
CA SER A 550 5.83 4.55 -1.82
C SER A 550 6.02 5.95 -2.46
N ARG A 551 4.90 6.70 -2.73
CA ARG A 551 4.90 7.94 -3.54
C ARG A 551 5.22 9.23 -2.77
N SER A 552 5.06 9.26 -1.44
CA SER A 552 5.07 10.51 -0.69
C SER A 552 6.35 11.32 -0.85
N LEU A 553 7.52 10.68 -0.79
CA LEU A 553 8.80 11.35 -0.99
C LEU A 553 9.07 11.64 -2.47
N ALA A 554 8.88 10.65 -3.34
CA ALA A 554 9.21 10.77 -4.77
C ALA A 554 8.35 11.83 -5.47
N VAL A 555 7.05 11.86 -5.22
CA VAL A 555 6.09 12.78 -5.86
C VAL A 555 5.85 14.01 -4.98
N GLY A 556 5.41 13.83 -3.74
CA GLY A 556 5.12 14.93 -2.81
C GLY A 556 6.36 15.71 -2.39
N GLY A 557 7.46 15.00 -2.07
CA GLY A 557 8.74 15.65 -1.75
C GLY A 557 9.32 16.46 -2.92
N THR A 558 9.12 16.00 -4.17
CA THR A 558 9.50 16.75 -5.36
C THR A 558 8.60 17.97 -5.58
N ALA A 559 7.27 17.86 -5.36
CA ALA A 559 6.37 19.02 -5.40
C ALA A 559 6.77 20.06 -4.34
N LEU A 560 7.10 19.61 -3.11
CA LEU A 560 7.57 20.47 -2.03
C LEU A 560 8.89 21.16 -2.38
N SER A 561 9.85 20.41 -2.92
CA SER A 561 11.13 20.98 -3.37
C SER A 561 10.92 22.10 -4.40
N LYS A 562 10.06 21.87 -5.40
CA LYS A 562 9.71 22.86 -6.43
C LYS A 562 9.00 24.08 -5.86
N ALA A 563 8.10 23.92 -4.89
CA ALA A 563 7.45 25.05 -4.22
C ALA A 563 8.47 25.89 -3.43
N THR A 564 9.40 25.24 -2.75
CA THR A 564 10.50 25.89 -2.02
C THR A 564 11.42 26.67 -2.98
N ASP A 565 11.72 26.12 -4.17
CA ASP A 565 12.49 26.82 -5.21
C ASP A 565 11.80 28.11 -5.65
N LYS A 566 10.48 28.09 -5.84
CA LYS A 566 9.70 29.30 -6.17
C LYS A 566 9.77 30.35 -5.05
N VAL A 567 9.75 29.96 -3.78
CA VAL A 567 9.96 30.88 -2.65
C VAL A 567 11.34 31.50 -2.73
N ILE A 568 12.39 30.74 -2.99
CA ILE A 568 13.77 31.23 -3.17
C ILE A 568 13.83 32.20 -4.37
N ASP A 569 13.21 31.86 -5.50
CA ASP A 569 13.20 32.70 -6.70
C ASP A 569 12.46 34.05 -6.47
N LYS A 570 11.37 34.03 -5.71
CA LYS A 570 10.70 35.26 -5.27
C LYS A 570 11.61 36.08 -4.35
N GLY A 571 12.28 35.39 -3.40
CA GLY A 571 13.26 36.01 -2.52
C GLY A 571 14.43 36.64 -3.26
N LYS A 572 14.95 35.99 -4.33
CA LYS A 572 16.00 36.57 -5.19
C LYS A 572 15.55 37.88 -5.88
N LYS A 573 14.31 37.93 -6.34
CA LYS A 573 13.75 39.16 -6.97
C LYS A 573 13.62 40.31 -5.96
N ILE A 574 13.19 40.02 -4.72
CA ILE A 574 13.10 41.00 -3.64
C ILE A 574 14.52 41.46 -3.24
N ALA A 575 15.44 40.54 -3.03
CA ALA A 575 16.83 40.85 -2.68
C ALA A 575 17.54 41.66 -3.77
N ALA A 576 17.27 41.36 -5.05
CA ALA A 576 17.81 42.12 -6.17
C ALA A 576 17.39 43.60 -6.11
N HIS A 577 16.11 43.85 -5.83
CA HIS A 577 15.62 45.24 -5.62
C HIS A 577 16.32 45.91 -4.42
N MET A 578 16.37 45.25 -3.27
CA MET A 578 17.02 45.74 -2.04
C MET A 578 18.53 45.97 -2.20
N LEU A 579 19.16 45.23 -3.11
CA LEU A 579 20.59 45.29 -3.37
C LEU A 579 20.93 46.10 -4.66
N GLU A 580 19.95 46.70 -5.34
CA GLU A 580 20.11 47.39 -6.62
C GLU A 580 20.95 46.55 -7.61
N ALA A 581 20.54 45.29 -7.82
CA ALA A 581 21.24 44.33 -8.67
C ALA A 581 20.24 43.61 -9.60
N SER A 582 20.73 42.86 -10.59
CA SER A 582 19.89 41.98 -11.41
C SER A 582 19.51 40.73 -10.63
N ALA A 583 18.28 40.26 -10.76
CA ALA A 583 17.83 39.01 -10.12
C ALA A 583 18.66 37.78 -10.54
N GLY A 584 19.20 37.80 -11.79
CA GLY A 584 20.10 36.74 -12.29
C GLY A 584 21.47 36.71 -11.58
N ASP A 585 21.89 37.82 -10.98
CA ASP A 585 23.15 37.92 -10.24
C ASP A 585 22.99 37.59 -8.74
N ILE A 586 21.77 37.33 -8.27
CA ILE A 586 21.50 36.97 -6.88
C ILE A 586 21.66 35.46 -6.70
N VAL A 587 22.55 35.06 -5.80
CA VAL A 587 22.74 33.70 -5.32
C VAL A 587 22.14 33.56 -3.90
N PHE A 588 21.41 32.48 -3.66
CA PHE A 588 20.92 32.12 -2.33
C PHE A 588 21.72 30.95 -1.77
N GLU A 589 22.45 31.22 -0.71
CA GLU A 589 23.24 30.20 0.00
C GLU A 589 23.25 30.51 1.50
N LYS A 590 23.23 29.47 2.33
CA LYS A 590 23.35 29.58 3.81
C LYS A 590 22.42 30.65 4.40
N GLY A 591 21.12 30.60 4.01
CA GLY A 591 20.11 31.52 4.51
C GLY A 591 20.31 33.00 4.13
N SER A 592 21.11 33.30 3.09
CA SER A 592 21.40 34.66 2.64
C SER A 592 21.34 34.80 1.13
N PHE A 593 20.80 35.90 0.68
CA PHE A 593 20.82 36.35 -0.72
C PHE A 593 21.99 37.31 -0.93
N SER A 594 22.90 36.99 -1.84
CA SER A 594 24.10 37.80 -2.13
C SER A 594 24.24 38.09 -3.61
N VAL A 595 24.83 39.23 -3.94
CA VAL A 595 25.22 39.53 -5.32
C VAL A 595 26.48 38.73 -5.64
N ALA A 596 26.45 37.92 -6.68
CA ALA A 596 27.56 37.05 -7.07
C ALA A 596 28.89 37.78 -7.18
N GLY A 597 29.93 37.29 -6.56
CA GLY A 597 31.27 37.89 -6.60
C GLY A 597 31.47 39.13 -5.74
N THR A 598 30.52 39.48 -4.87
CA THR A 598 30.60 40.62 -3.95
C THR A 598 30.30 40.24 -2.51
N ASP A 599 30.52 41.18 -1.58
CA ASP A 599 30.12 41.05 -0.15
C ASP A 599 28.71 41.59 0.14
N ARG A 600 28.02 42.14 -0.88
CA ARG A 600 26.66 42.69 -0.75
C ARG A 600 25.66 41.56 -0.55
N ARG A 601 24.96 41.52 0.59
CA ARG A 601 24.03 40.45 0.95
C ARG A 601 22.86 40.97 1.81
N LYS A 602 21.77 40.22 1.78
CA LYS A 602 20.61 40.32 2.68
C LYS A 602 20.32 38.96 3.27
N SER A 603 19.99 38.90 4.55
CA SER A 603 19.54 37.64 5.16
C SER A 603 18.15 37.23 4.63
N PHE A 604 17.81 35.94 4.81
CA PHE A 604 16.45 35.44 4.53
C PHE A 604 15.40 36.27 5.31
N GLY A 605 15.70 36.57 6.60
CA GLY A 605 14.81 37.38 7.45
C GLY A 605 14.60 38.82 6.92
N ASP A 606 15.65 39.46 6.39
CA ASP A 606 15.54 40.83 5.81
C ASP A 606 14.59 40.82 4.59
N VAL A 607 14.72 39.79 3.73
CA VAL A 607 13.90 39.64 2.52
C VAL A 607 12.44 39.31 2.89
N VAL A 608 12.22 38.45 3.89
CA VAL A 608 10.88 38.21 4.44
C VAL A 608 10.29 39.47 5.05
N GLY A 609 11.09 40.23 5.82
CA GLY A 609 10.67 41.53 6.38
C GLY A 609 10.21 42.50 5.31
N ALA A 610 10.94 42.60 4.19
CA ALA A 610 10.59 43.45 3.06
C ALA A 610 9.28 42.96 2.38
N ALA A 611 9.09 41.67 2.22
CA ALA A 611 7.90 41.08 1.58
C ALA A 611 6.59 41.36 2.33
N TYR A 612 6.64 41.56 3.64
CA TYR A 612 5.46 41.85 4.46
C TYR A 612 5.38 43.29 4.93
N GLY A 613 6.51 43.96 5.13
CA GLY A 613 6.59 45.37 5.54
C GLY A 613 6.50 46.36 4.37
N LEU A 614 6.67 45.88 3.17
CA LEU A 614 6.70 46.64 1.91
C LEU A 614 7.73 47.78 1.90
N VAL A 615 8.78 47.67 2.70
CA VAL A 615 9.94 48.58 2.71
C VAL A 615 11.01 47.96 1.79
N ASP A 616 11.51 48.75 0.83
CA ASP A 616 12.42 48.28 -0.22
C ASP A 616 11.89 47.05 -0.97
N PHE A 617 10.59 47.02 -1.26
CA PHE A 617 9.89 45.94 -1.95
C PHE A 617 9.46 46.36 -3.35
N PRO A 618 9.70 45.55 -4.40
CA PRO A 618 9.36 45.87 -5.78
C PRO A 618 7.85 45.67 -6.08
N ILE A 619 7.00 46.52 -5.50
CA ILE A 619 5.53 46.40 -5.54
C ILE A 619 4.95 46.41 -6.97
N ASP A 620 5.66 47.05 -7.92
CA ASP A 620 5.21 47.16 -9.32
C ASP A 620 5.36 45.83 -10.10
N ILE A 621 6.15 44.88 -9.59
CA ILE A 621 6.46 43.63 -10.29
C ILE A 621 6.18 42.35 -9.45
N LEU A 622 5.99 42.51 -8.15
CA LEU A 622 5.72 41.37 -7.25
C LEU A 622 4.53 41.68 -6.33
N GLU A 623 3.74 40.61 -6.04
CA GLU A 623 2.73 40.67 -5.01
C GLU A 623 3.36 40.53 -3.61
N PRO A 624 2.82 41.23 -2.58
CA PRO A 624 3.25 41.06 -1.18
C PRO A 624 3.18 39.64 -0.66
N GLY A 625 3.93 39.35 0.41
CA GLY A 625 3.98 38.04 1.08
C GLY A 625 4.94 37.08 0.41
N MET A 626 5.09 35.91 1.07
CA MET A 626 6.02 34.84 0.68
C MET A 626 5.31 33.49 0.73
N GLU A 627 4.37 33.28 -0.19
CA GLU A 627 3.67 31.99 -0.37
C GLU A 627 3.76 31.55 -1.82
N GLU A 628 4.20 30.30 -2.05
CA GLU A 628 4.35 29.76 -3.39
C GLU A 628 3.86 28.31 -3.44
N GLN A 629 3.25 27.93 -4.56
CA GLN A 629 2.70 26.61 -4.80
C GLN A 629 3.34 25.94 -6.01
N ALA A 630 3.51 24.61 -5.93
CA ALA A 630 3.90 23.79 -7.07
C ALA A 630 3.08 22.52 -7.15
N PHE A 631 2.91 22.05 -8.39
CA PHE A 631 2.36 20.74 -8.73
C PHE A 631 3.45 19.91 -9.37
N TYR A 632 3.40 18.61 -9.14
CA TYR A 632 4.33 17.68 -9.78
C TYR A 632 3.60 16.42 -10.24
N ASP A 633 3.65 16.17 -11.54
CA ASP A 633 3.31 14.92 -12.20
C ASP A 633 4.61 14.35 -12.76
N PRO A 634 5.13 13.21 -12.23
CA PRO A 634 6.42 12.70 -12.67
C PRO A 634 6.37 12.18 -14.11
N VAL A 635 7.53 12.12 -14.75
CA VAL A 635 7.67 11.60 -16.13
C VAL A 635 7.74 10.09 -16.20
N ASN A 636 8.04 9.42 -15.07
CA ASN A 636 8.14 7.96 -14.94
C ASN A 636 7.90 7.54 -13.48
N PHE A 637 7.74 6.23 -13.24
CA PHE A 637 7.87 5.64 -11.92
C PHE A 637 9.29 5.80 -11.38
N THR A 638 9.48 5.65 -10.06
CA THR A 638 10.81 5.46 -9.48
C THR A 638 10.99 3.99 -9.13
N TYR A 639 12.21 3.48 -9.23
CA TYR A 639 12.50 2.06 -9.11
C TYR A 639 13.52 1.78 -7.98
N PRO A 640 13.09 1.78 -6.71
CA PRO A 640 13.91 1.19 -5.67
C PRO A 640 13.97 -0.32 -5.86
N GLY A 641 15.04 -0.93 -5.39
CA GLY A 641 15.22 -2.37 -5.45
C GLY A 641 16.25 -2.83 -4.44
N GLY A 642 16.39 -4.13 -4.28
CA GLY A 642 17.32 -4.64 -3.28
C GLY A 642 17.58 -6.13 -3.37
N ALA A 643 18.37 -6.60 -2.41
CA ALA A 643 18.65 -8.01 -2.19
C ALA A 643 18.54 -8.31 -0.69
N HIS A 644 17.73 -9.31 -0.35
CA HIS A 644 17.50 -9.74 1.02
C HIS A 644 17.97 -11.16 1.25
N ILE A 645 18.54 -11.45 2.43
CA ILE A 645 18.95 -12.77 2.88
C ILE A 645 18.36 -13.06 4.24
N ALA A 646 17.81 -14.26 4.42
CA ALA A 646 17.32 -14.75 5.71
C ALA A 646 17.88 -16.12 6.01
N GLU A 647 18.15 -16.40 7.29
CA GLU A 647 18.41 -17.74 7.77
C GLU A 647 17.32 -18.17 8.74
N VAL A 648 16.79 -19.37 8.52
CA VAL A 648 15.81 -20.00 9.40
C VAL A 648 16.36 -21.29 10.00
N GLU A 649 15.84 -21.66 11.18
CA GLU A 649 16.07 -22.97 11.79
C GLU A 649 14.70 -23.61 12.08
N ILE A 650 14.51 -24.87 11.65
CA ILE A 650 13.26 -25.60 11.82
C ILE A 650 13.48 -26.68 12.87
N ASP A 651 12.56 -26.75 13.83
CA ASP A 651 12.45 -27.87 14.74
C ASP A 651 11.64 -29.00 14.04
N PRO A 652 12.27 -30.14 13.70
CA PRO A 652 11.58 -31.18 12.97
C PRO A 652 10.48 -31.89 13.80
N ASP A 653 10.54 -31.85 15.12
CA ASP A 653 9.55 -32.50 16.00
C ASP A 653 8.24 -31.68 16.08
N THR A 654 8.34 -30.37 15.97
CA THR A 654 7.20 -29.45 16.12
C THR A 654 6.80 -28.73 14.82
N GLY A 655 7.71 -28.67 13.84
CA GLY A 655 7.56 -27.87 12.62
C GLY A 655 7.72 -26.37 12.83
N VAL A 656 8.09 -25.92 14.02
CA VAL A 656 8.33 -24.49 14.31
C VAL A 656 9.50 -23.97 13.49
N VAL A 657 9.28 -22.85 12.79
CA VAL A 657 10.29 -22.14 12.03
C VAL A 657 10.73 -20.92 12.82
N GLU A 658 12.00 -20.85 13.18
CA GLU A 658 12.62 -19.71 13.84
C GLU A 658 13.44 -18.90 12.82
N LEU A 659 13.21 -17.59 12.75
CA LEU A 659 14.00 -16.68 11.92
C LEU A 659 15.24 -16.25 12.70
N LEU A 660 16.42 -16.78 12.34
CA LEU A 660 17.67 -16.56 13.06
C LEU A 660 18.35 -15.25 12.72
N SER A 661 18.30 -14.85 11.45
CA SER A 661 18.90 -13.60 10.97
C SER A 661 18.16 -13.09 9.74
N TYR A 662 18.20 -11.76 9.57
CA TYR A 662 17.66 -11.11 8.39
C TYR A 662 18.58 -9.96 7.98
N THR A 663 19.03 -9.97 6.73
CA THR A 663 19.87 -8.93 6.13
C THR A 663 19.14 -8.35 4.93
N ALA A 664 19.07 -7.02 4.85
CA ALA A 664 18.51 -6.31 3.72
C ALA A 664 19.51 -5.27 3.18
N VAL A 665 19.67 -5.24 1.86
CA VAL A 665 20.46 -4.24 1.14
C VAL A 665 19.58 -3.62 0.08
N ASP A 666 19.18 -2.36 0.27
CA ASP A 666 18.18 -1.70 -0.54
C ASP A 666 18.75 -0.43 -1.21
N ASP A 667 18.55 -0.32 -2.52
CA ASP A 667 18.78 0.91 -3.27
C ASP A 667 17.51 1.76 -3.28
N ILE A 668 17.52 2.81 -2.48
CA ILE A 668 16.40 3.74 -2.31
C ILE A 668 16.73 5.17 -2.78
N GLY A 669 17.82 5.32 -3.53
CA GLY A 669 18.35 6.64 -3.90
C GLY A 669 18.84 7.42 -2.68
N THR A 670 18.60 8.71 -2.65
CA THR A 670 19.03 9.57 -1.53
C THR A 670 18.22 9.32 -0.27
N VAL A 671 18.89 9.05 0.82
CA VAL A 671 18.31 8.87 2.17
C VAL A 671 18.10 10.22 2.83
N ILE A 672 16.84 10.60 3.10
CA ILE A 672 16.52 11.86 3.79
C ILE A 672 16.77 11.74 5.30
N ASN A 673 16.28 10.66 5.92
CA ASN A 673 16.47 10.39 7.35
C ASN A 673 16.73 8.88 7.56
N PRO A 674 17.96 8.48 7.91
CA PRO A 674 18.33 7.09 8.08
C PRO A 674 17.50 6.33 9.11
N MET A 675 17.16 6.96 10.24
CA MET A 675 16.35 6.33 11.29
C MET A 675 14.93 6.00 10.80
N ILE A 676 14.30 6.92 10.04
CA ILE A 676 12.95 6.72 9.50
C ILE A 676 12.99 5.63 8.44
N VAL A 677 14.01 5.63 7.56
CA VAL A 677 14.20 4.56 6.56
C VAL A 677 14.34 3.20 7.23
N ALA A 678 15.20 3.07 8.23
CA ALA A 678 15.35 1.80 8.97
C ALA A 678 14.02 1.35 9.59
N GLY A 679 13.24 2.27 10.18
CA GLY A 679 11.90 1.98 10.70
C GLY A 679 10.91 1.49 9.65
N GLN A 680 10.94 2.06 8.43
CA GLN A 680 10.10 1.59 7.31
C GLN A 680 10.49 0.19 6.85
N LEU A 681 11.78 -0.10 6.73
CA LEU A 681 12.31 -1.42 6.35
C LEU A 681 11.96 -2.48 7.39
N HIS A 682 12.25 -2.25 8.67
CA HIS A 682 11.88 -3.17 9.76
C HIS A 682 10.38 -3.50 9.75
N GLY A 683 9.53 -2.47 9.67
CA GLY A 683 8.08 -2.65 9.66
C GLY A 683 7.58 -3.37 8.40
N GLY A 684 8.21 -3.14 7.24
CA GLY A 684 7.89 -3.84 5.98
C GLY A 684 8.30 -5.31 6.03
N ILE A 685 9.51 -5.59 6.50
CA ILE A 685 10.04 -6.96 6.66
C ILE A 685 9.15 -7.75 7.63
N ALA A 686 8.79 -7.16 8.78
CA ALA A 686 7.93 -7.83 9.76
C ALA A 686 6.57 -8.24 9.18
N GLN A 687 5.95 -7.40 8.34
CA GLN A 687 4.70 -7.75 7.66
C GLN A 687 4.88 -8.88 6.63
N GLY A 688 5.97 -8.88 5.86
CA GLY A 688 6.23 -9.97 4.92
C GLY A 688 6.61 -11.29 5.61
N VAL A 689 7.32 -11.25 6.74
CA VAL A 689 7.55 -12.42 7.60
C VAL A 689 6.23 -12.93 8.16
N GLY A 690 5.32 -12.01 8.57
CA GLY A 690 3.96 -12.34 8.97
C GLY A 690 3.23 -13.15 7.91
N GLN A 691 3.24 -12.68 6.66
CA GLN A 691 2.67 -13.39 5.52
C GLN A 691 3.31 -14.76 5.30
N ALA A 692 4.64 -14.83 5.39
CA ALA A 692 5.38 -16.05 5.10
C ALA A 692 5.16 -17.17 6.13
N LEU A 693 5.01 -16.84 7.42
CA LEU A 693 5.05 -17.83 8.51
C LEU A 693 3.77 -17.94 9.34
N TYR A 694 2.94 -16.89 9.42
CA TYR A 694 1.90 -16.81 10.46
C TYR A 694 0.50 -16.49 9.93
N GLU A 695 0.36 -15.42 9.14
CA GLU A 695 -0.92 -14.80 8.83
C GLU A 695 -1.69 -15.54 7.73
N ASN A 696 -2.97 -15.84 7.96
CA ASN A 696 -3.83 -16.50 6.96
C ASN A 696 -5.31 -16.22 7.22
N CYS A 697 -6.04 -15.82 6.19
CA CYS A 697 -7.49 -15.77 6.21
C CYS A 697 -8.05 -17.12 5.80
N VAL A 698 -8.73 -17.78 6.71
CA VAL A 698 -9.36 -19.09 6.49
C VAL A 698 -10.87 -18.94 6.46
N TYR A 699 -11.49 -19.44 5.40
CA TYR A 699 -12.93 -19.49 5.24
C TYR A 699 -13.40 -20.95 5.30
N ASP A 700 -14.56 -21.17 5.90
CA ASP A 700 -15.27 -22.44 5.84
C ASP A 700 -15.91 -22.60 4.45
N GLU A 701 -15.58 -23.64 3.74
CA GLU A 701 -16.03 -23.86 2.35
C GLU A 701 -17.54 -24.08 2.20
N GLN A 702 -18.22 -24.53 3.25
CA GLN A 702 -19.67 -24.82 3.21
C GLN A 702 -20.52 -23.61 3.58
N SER A 703 -20.15 -22.93 4.66
CA SER A 703 -20.92 -21.80 5.18
C SER A 703 -20.44 -20.43 4.68
N GLY A 704 -19.21 -20.35 4.14
CA GLY A 704 -18.56 -19.09 3.80
C GLY A 704 -18.15 -18.25 5.01
N GLN A 705 -18.20 -18.80 6.22
CA GLN A 705 -17.76 -18.12 7.44
C GLN A 705 -16.24 -17.91 7.46
N MET A 706 -15.79 -16.74 7.89
CA MET A 706 -14.38 -16.49 8.15
C MET A 706 -13.99 -17.09 9.51
N LEU A 707 -13.20 -18.15 9.52
CA LEU A 707 -12.78 -18.86 10.74
C LEU A 707 -11.66 -18.14 11.49
N SER A 708 -10.87 -17.31 10.80
CA SER A 708 -9.77 -16.53 11.38
C SER A 708 -10.16 -15.06 11.62
N GLY A 709 -11.35 -14.83 12.19
CA GLY A 709 -11.95 -13.50 12.37
C GLY A 709 -11.51 -12.76 13.65
N SER A 710 -10.46 -13.21 14.35
CA SER A 710 -9.93 -12.53 15.53
C SER A 710 -8.44 -12.83 15.71
N PHE A 711 -7.74 -12.07 16.60
CA PHE A 711 -6.34 -12.36 16.94
C PHE A 711 -6.13 -13.67 17.75
N MET A 712 -7.20 -14.36 18.12
CA MET A 712 -7.10 -15.72 18.66
C MET A 712 -6.79 -16.75 17.57
N ASP A 713 -7.28 -16.52 16.35
CA ASP A 713 -7.21 -17.45 15.23
C ASP A 713 -6.32 -16.93 14.10
N TYR A 714 -6.19 -15.61 13.95
CA TYR A 714 -5.31 -14.95 13.00
C TYR A 714 -4.00 -14.59 13.70
N ALA A 715 -2.97 -15.40 13.49
CA ALA A 715 -1.67 -15.20 14.13
C ALA A 715 -0.91 -14.06 13.47
N MET A 716 -0.46 -13.10 14.25
CA MET A 716 0.44 -12.02 13.82
C MET A 716 1.85 -12.22 14.38
N PRO A 717 2.90 -11.78 13.66
CA PRO A 717 4.26 -11.82 14.20
C PRO A 717 4.36 -10.93 15.45
N ARG A 718 5.15 -11.38 16.41
CA ARG A 718 5.45 -10.67 17.67
C ARG A 718 6.91 -10.26 17.67
N ALA A 719 7.29 -9.36 18.57
CA ALA A 719 8.65 -8.85 18.64
C ALA A 719 9.69 -9.96 18.89
N ASP A 720 9.34 -10.99 19.66
CA ASP A 720 10.18 -12.15 19.93
C ASP A 720 10.31 -13.14 18.74
N ASN A 721 9.48 -13.00 17.73
CA ASN A 721 9.61 -13.76 16.49
C ASN A 721 10.61 -13.14 15.50
N MET A 722 11.09 -11.92 15.77
CA MET A 722 11.97 -11.17 14.88
C MET A 722 13.40 -11.13 15.42
N PRO A 723 14.40 -11.48 14.58
CA PRO A 723 15.80 -11.27 14.94
C PRO A 723 16.15 -9.79 14.86
N ASN A 724 17.35 -9.43 15.31
CA ASN A 724 17.96 -8.17 14.92
C ASN A 724 18.18 -8.18 13.41
N MET A 725 17.63 -7.19 12.71
CA MET A 725 17.74 -7.05 11.27
C MET A 725 18.95 -6.18 10.92
N ASP A 726 19.77 -6.66 10.00
CA ASP A 726 20.94 -5.93 9.49
C ASP A 726 20.55 -5.19 8.21
N ILE A 727 20.37 -3.87 8.31
CA ILE A 727 19.84 -3.03 7.24
C ILE A 727 20.93 -2.16 6.64
N HIS A 728 21.14 -2.28 5.34
CA HIS A 728 22.08 -1.49 4.56
C HIS A 728 21.36 -0.80 3.40
N THR A 729 21.86 0.38 3.00
CA THR A 729 21.37 1.11 1.84
C THR A 729 22.47 1.34 0.82
N LEU A 730 22.11 1.22 -0.45
CA LEU A 730 22.86 1.72 -1.60
C LEU A 730 22.11 2.90 -2.22
N SER A 731 22.77 3.64 -3.08
CA SER A 731 22.19 4.84 -3.69
C SER A 731 22.53 4.95 -5.16
N THR A 732 21.62 4.51 -6.04
CA THR A 732 21.58 4.95 -7.42
C THR A 732 20.49 5.99 -7.57
N LEU A 733 20.84 7.20 -7.99
CA LEU A 733 19.92 8.32 -7.99
C LEU A 733 18.83 8.16 -9.05
N CYS A 734 17.58 8.43 -8.68
CA CYS A 734 16.49 8.58 -9.64
C CYS A 734 16.76 9.80 -10.53
N THR A 735 16.50 9.68 -11.84
CA THR A 735 16.88 10.68 -12.84
C THR A 735 15.90 11.86 -12.94
N HIS A 736 14.72 11.78 -12.33
CA HIS A 736 13.64 12.76 -12.53
C HIS A 736 12.98 13.27 -11.24
N THR A 737 13.39 12.80 -10.06
CA THR A 737 12.95 13.33 -8.77
C THR A 737 13.92 14.36 -8.22
N SER A 738 13.44 15.26 -7.35
CA SER A 738 14.34 16.13 -6.60
C SER A 738 15.26 15.32 -5.70
N PHE A 739 16.53 15.67 -5.65
CA PHE A 739 17.57 15.00 -4.87
C PHE A 739 17.86 13.54 -5.29
N GLY A 740 17.27 13.02 -6.36
CA GLY A 740 17.44 11.65 -6.79
C GLY A 740 16.83 10.61 -5.84
N VAL A 741 15.81 10.98 -5.09
CA VAL A 741 15.13 10.11 -4.12
C VAL A 741 14.29 9.06 -4.83
N LYS A 742 14.14 7.89 -4.20
CA LYS A 742 13.19 6.83 -4.53
C LYS A 742 12.29 6.57 -3.30
N GLY A 743 11.22 5.79 -3.46
CA GLY A 743 10.39 5.39 -2.33
C GLY A 743 11.02 4.25 -1.52
N CYS A 744 10.61 4.08 -0.24
CA CYS A 744 11.07 2.96 0.59
C CYS A 744 9.97 2.37 1.50
N GLY A 745 8.73 2.88 1.36
CA GLY A 745 7.64 2.52 2.27
C GLY A 745 7.19 1.06 2.19
N GLU A 746 7.40 0.38 1.08
CA GLU A 746 6.89 -0.97 0.79
C GLU A 746 7.99 -2.00 0.52
N VAL A 747 9.23 -1.57 0.26
CA VAL A 747 10.36 -2.42 -0.16
C VAL A 747 10.59 -3.64 0.76
N GLY A 748 10.54 -3.46 2.08
CA GLY A 748 10.70 -4.56 3.03
C GLY A 748 9.65 -5.66 2.87
N THR A 749 8.40 -5.29 2.59
CA THR A 749 7.29 -6.24 2.39
C THR A 749 7.36 -6.93 1.02
N ILE A 750 8.01 -6.31 0.03
CA ILE A 750 8.15 -6.88 -1.31
C ILE A 750 9.18 -8.02 -1.30
N GLY A 751 10.35 -7.82 -0.67
CA GLY A 751 11.42 -8.81 -0.66
C GLY A 751 11.23 -9.95 0.34
N SER A 752 10.62 -9.69 1.51
CA SER A 752 10.69 -10.62 2.64
C SER A 752 9.91 -11.93 2.49
N PRO A 753 8.72 -12.02 1.87
CA PRO A 753 8.02 -13.29 1.73
C PRO A 753 8.85 -14.33 0.96
N ALA A 754 9.41 -13.93 -0.19
CA ALA A 754 10.25 -14.81 -1.00
C ALA A 754 11.53 -15.21 -0.26
N THR A 755 12.18 -14.26 0.42
CA THR A 755 13.41 -14.51 1.19
C THR A 755 13.20 -15.58 2.24
N VAL A 756 12.11 -15.47 3.03
CA VAL A 756 11.82 -16.41 4.12
C VAL A 756 11.41 -17.78 3.59
N ILE A 757 10.54 -17.84 2.57
CA ILE A 757 10.11 -19.14 2.01
C ILE A 757 11.28 -19.83 1.28
N ASN A 758 12.16 -19.10 0.60
CA ASN A 758 13.38 -19.67 0.02
C ASN A 758 14.27 -20.29 1.11
N ALA A 759 14.38 -19.68 2.30
CA ALA A 759 15.11 -20.25 3.42
C ALA A 759 14.42 -21.51 3.98
N VAL A 760 13.10 -21.52 4.11
CA VAL A 760 12.33 -22.68 4.55
C VAL A 760 12.50 -23.84 3.58
N VAL A 761 12.42 -23.61 2.29
CA VAL A 761 12.60 -24.65 1.27
C VAL A 761 14.02 -25.19 1.27
N ASP A 762 15.06 -24.33 1.44
CA ASP A 762 16.44 -24.77 1.57
C ASP A 762 16.68 -25.68 2.80
N ALA A 763 16.01 -25.39 3.92
CA ALA A 763 16.07 -26.21 5.12
C ALA A 763 15.48 -27.63 4.86
N LEU A 764 14.46 -27.73 4.01
CA LEU A 764 13.72 -28.95 3.71
C LEU A 764 14.17 -29.66 2.42
N ALA A 765 15.12 -29.09 1.66
CA ALA A 765 15.52 -29.58 0.34
C ALA A 765 16.04 -31.03 0.38
N HIS A 766 16.72 -31.46 1.45
CA HIS A 766 17.19 -32.83 1.65
C HIS A 766 16.06 -33.87 1.76
N LEU A 767 14.82 -33.44 1.99
CA LEU A 767 13.61 -34.25 1.98
C LEU A 767 12.92 -34.28 0.60
N GLY A 768 13.53 -33.68 -0.44
CA GLY A 768 12.93 -33.55 -1.78
C GLY A 768 11.81 -32.50 -1.86
N VAL A 769 11.78 -31.54 -0.93
CA VAL A 769 10.81 -30.43 -0.95
C VAL A 769 11.30 -29.33 -1.89
N HIS A 770 10.52 -29.02 -2.92
CA HIS A 770 10.85 -28.00 -3.92
C HIS A 770 10.08 -26.68 -3.72
N HIS A 771 8.94 -26.73 -3.02
CA HIS A 771 8.11 -25.55 -2.71
C HIS A 771 7.31 -25.75 -1.42
N VAL A 772 7.03 -24.64 -0.75
CA VAL A 772 6.13 -24.53 0.39
C VAL A 772 5.26 -23.29 0.20
N ASP A 773 3.94 -23.46 0.18
CA ASP A 773 3.00 -22.34 0.15
C ASP A 773 2.98 -21.56 1.45
N MET A 774 2.74 -20.26 1.36
CA MET A 774 2.51 -19.40 2.52
C MET A 774 1.11 -19.61 3.13
N PRO A 775 0.97 -19.47 4.45
CA PRO A 775 2.05 -19.36 5.44
C PRO A 775 2.67 -20.73 5.74
N ALA A 776 3.98 -20.77 5.97
CA ALA A 776 4.72 -21.96 6.39
C ALA A 776 4.52 -22.21 7.90
N THR A 777 3.29 -22.45 8.31
CA THR A 777 2.91 -22.66 9.71
C THR A 777 3.53 -23.93 10.28
N PRO A 778 3.74 -24.05 11.61
CA PRO A 778 4.31 -25.24 12.24
C PRO A 778 3.59 -26.54 11.85
N ASN A 779 2.26 -26.52 11.79
CA ASN A 779 1.46 -27.68 11.39
C ASN A 779 1.74 -28.10 9.93
N ARG A 780 1.83 -27.13 9.00
CA ARG A 780 2.15 -27.37 7.58
C ARG A 780 3.55 -27.97 7.43
N ILE A 781 4.53 -27.38 8.07
CA ILE A 781 5.93 -27.84 8.04
C ILE A 781 6.07 -29.22 8.65
N TRP A 782 5.45 -29.45 9.81
CA TRP A 782 5.46 -30.77 10.46
C TRP A 782 4.87 -31.86 9.56
N ARG A 783 3.74 -31.59 8.90
CA ARG A 783 3.14 -32.54 7.94
C ARG A 783 4.06 -32.82 6.75
N ILE A 784 4.71 -31.82 6.19
CA ILE A 784 5.66 -31.97 5.08
C ILE A 784 6.82 -32.86 5.50
N ILE A 785 7.44 -32.61 6.66
CA ILE A 785 8.54 -33.41 7.20
C ILE A 785 8.11 -34.88 7.38
N ASN A 786 6.99 -35.13 8.06
CA ASN A 786 6.56 -36.48 8.38
C ASN A 786 6.08 -37.30 7.16
N ASN A 787 5.41 -36.65 6.18
CA ASN A 787 4.96 -37.34 4.97
C ASN A 787 6.15 -37.71 4.07
N ASN A 788 7.12 -36.83 3.88
CA ASN A 788 8.28 -37.12 3.06
C ASN A 788 9.25 -38.11 3.73
N THR A 789 9.42 -38.04 5.05
CA THR A 789 10.23 -39.01 5.80
C THR A 789 9.64 -40.42 5.69
N ASN A 790 8.31 -40.57 5.74
CA ASN A 790 7.63 -41.83 5.57
C ASN A 790 7.76 -42.38 4.15
N GLN A 791 7.73 -41.51 3.12
CA GLN A 791 7.96 -41.90 1.73
C GLN A 791 9.41 -42.39 1.49
N LEU A 792 10.41 -41.67 2.03
CA LEU A 792 11.81 -42.08 1.95
C LEU A 792 12.05 -43.43 2.65
N ARG A 793 11.51 -43.66 3.86
CA ARG A 793 11.62 -44.92 4.55
C ARG A 793 10.90 -46.11 3.86
N ALA A 794 9.87 -45.83 3.08
CA ALA A 794 9.17 -46.84 2.29
C ALA A 794 9.90 -47.19 0.98
N ALA A 795 10.83 -46.33 0.53
CA ALA A 795 11.65 -46.57 -0.65
C ALA A 795 13.00 -47.24 -0.35
N GLU A 796 13.44 -47.28 0.92
CA GLU A 796 14.56 -48.12 1.43
C GLU A 796 14.04 -49.55 1.78
#